data_2e3ea64177132d05ced1486a464b7291
#
_entry.id   2e3ea64177132d05ced1486a464b7291
#
_cell.length_a   1.000
_cell.length_b   1.000
_cell.length_c   1.000
_cell.angle_alpha   90.00
_cell.angle_beta   90.00
_cell.angle_gamma   90.00
#
_symmetry.space_group_name_H-M   'P 1'
#
loop_
_entity.id
_entity.type
_entity.pdbx_description
1 polymer ?
#
loop_
_entity_poly.entity_id
_entity_poly.type
_entity_poly.pdbx_seq_one_letter_code
_entity_poly.pdbx_strand_id
1 'polypeptide(L)'
;MTQVAPEQPLHRTLGLTDEELDRIRELLGRDPNDFELAVFSLLWSEHCGYKHSALLLKRLPSEGERVLQGPGENAGVIDLGDGEAVAFKVESHNHPSAVEPFQGAATGVGGILRDIVAMGARPIALLDGLRFAEPDHHFSRAVAGIGHYGNSVGVATVGGEAVFDEAYRDNCLVNAMCVGLLPADRVTRARATAIGAHVVLYGATTGRDGIGGASVLASAELGEDDPDKRPSVQVGDPFTGKKLIEASLELVEGGLVESLQDCGAAGLASSLAEMARDGAGIDVHLDRVPTRETGMEPWEIMISESQERMVAVVRPQMLEAVQRVCAKWELACTPIGDVSDTGELRAFYEDEPVGAIPAALLTDECPRYEVEREPHKIEHAEPSTHNSSPKAWIYEQYDQLVGSRTVRRPGLDAAVLRLRPSLRGLAVSLQGPPPGERDPFRAGVLAVLGAARNVACAGGEPLALTDCLNFGNPEKPAIGWELEQAIDGISRAADALGIPVVSGNVSLYNDTDGRSIPPTPVVGCIGLVPDVRFLPGAWRSGDVVLIATAPGDLDLAAEAALVRFVWKAAPVLTLAHDVSDGGLAEALREAEQYSGLAAEVELPAQAKGGQIVLACAPDDVERLGTKGLQRIGTVR
;
A
#
# COMPACT_ATOMS: atom_id res chain seq x y z
N MET A 1 -34.08 -34.33 -19.77
CA MET A 1 -34.30 -32.90 -20.03
C MET A 1 -33.57 -32.16 -18.93
N THR A 2 -32.32 -31.81 -19.16
CA THR A 2 -31.55 -30.92 -18.32
C THR A 2 -32.16 -29.54 -18.43
N GLN A 3 -32.75 -29.01 -17.35
CA GLN A 3 -33.17 -27.62 -17.30
C GLN A 3 -31.87 -26.80 -17.40
N VAL A 4 -31.72 -26.09 -18.52
CA VAL A 4 -30.71 -25.01 -18.62
C VAL A 4 -31.18 -23.97 -17.60
N ALA A 5 -30.30 -23.67 -16.62
CA ALA A 5 -30.54 -22.57 -15.70
C ALA A 5 -30.83 -21.31 -16.54
N PRO A 6 -31.77 -20.45 -16.15
CA PRO A 6 -31.99 -19.19 -16.88
C PRO A 6 -30.69 -18.41 -16.89
N GLU A 7 -30.25 -17.94 -18.06
CA GLU A 7 -29.14 -17.02 -18.19
C GLU A 7 -29.39 -15.81 -17.26
N GLN A 8 -28.45 -15.56 -16.36
CA GLN A 8 -28.53 -14.39 -15.49
C GLN A 8 -28.44 -13.11 -16.33
N PRO A 9 -29.18 -12.04 -15.99
CA PRO A 9 -29.03 -10.75 -16.65
C PRO A 9 -27.58 -10.26 -16.59
N LEU A 10 -27.09 -9.59 -17.66
CA LEU A 10 -25.69 -9.17 -17.80
C LEU A 10 -25.16 -8.38 -16.58
N HIS A 11 -25.94 -7.43 -16.06
CA HIS A 11 -25.52 -6.64 -14.90
C HIS A 11 -25.23 -7.50 -13.67
N ARG A 12 -26.00 -8.57 -13.42
CA ARG A 12 -25.74 -9.50 -12.32
C ARG A 12 -24.51 -10.37 -12.57
N THR A 13 -24.29 -10.78 -13.82
CA THR A 13 -23.07 -11.50 -14.22
C THR A 13 -21.83 -10.62 -14.01
N LEU A 14 -21.96 -9.30 -14.19
CA LEU A 14 -20.93 -8.30 -13.95
C LEU A 14 -20.81 -7.87 -12.47
N GLY A 15 -21.64 -8.40 -11.55
CA GLY A 15 -21.56 -8.10 -10.11
C GLY A 15 -22.34 -6.86 -9.65
N LEU A 16 -23.17 -6.26 -10.52
CA LEU A 16 -24.07 -5.18 -10.14
C LEU A 16 -25.39 -5.73 -9.58
N THR A 17 -25.93 -5.10 -8.55
CA THR A 17 -27.26 -5.41 -8.01
C THR A 17 -28.36 -4.81 -8.88
N ASP A 18 -29.61 -5.28 -8.71
CA ASP A 18 -30.76 -4.69 -9.41
C ASP A 18 -30.98 -3.22 -9.01
N GLU A 19 -30.73 -2.89 -7.74
CA GLU A 19 -30.84 -1.53 -7.22
C GLU A 19 -29.78 -0.61 -7.82
N GLU A 20 -28.55 -1.10 -7.98
CA GLU A 20 -27.47 -0.36 -8.66
C GLU A 20 -27.81 -0.14 -10.14
N LEU A 21 -28.35 -1.13 -10.85
CA LEU A 21 -28.81 -0.96 -12.23
C LEU A 21 -29.91 0.10 -12.33
N ASP A 22 -30.93 0.05 -11.46
CA ASP A 22 -32.01 1.04 -11.46
C ASP A 22 -31.45 2.44 -11.13
N ARG A 23 -30.51 2.55 -10.25
CA ARG A 23 -29.80 3.81 -9.96
C ARG A 23 -29.03 4.33 -11.16
N ILE A 24 -28.31 3.47 -11.89
CA ILE A 24 -27.60 3.84 -13.13
C ILE A 24 -28.59 4.38 -14.18
N ARG A 25 -29.73 3.72 -14.37
CA ARG A 25 -30.80 4.18 -15.28
C ARG A 25 -31.32 5.57 -14.91
N GLU A 26 -31.59 5.78 -13.63
CA GLU A 26 -32.04 7.08 -13.12
C GLU A 26 -31.02 8.18 -13.40
N LEU A 27 -29.73 7.93 -13.10
CA LEU A 27 -28.65 8.91 -13.25
C LEU A 27 -28.35 9.21 -14.72
N LEU A 28 -28.33 8.20 -15.59
CA LEU A 28 -28.13 8.38 -17.03
C LEU A 28 -29.37 8.94 -17.75
N GLY A 29 -30.58 8.81 -17.17
CA GLY A 29 -31.85 9.12 -17.83
C GLY A 29 -32.21 8.20 -19.01
N ARG A 30 -31.52 7.06 -19.13
CA ARG A 30 -31.66 6.04 -20.17
C ARG A 30 -31.13 4.68 -19.70
N ASP A 31 -31.43 3.63 -20.46
CA ASP A 31 -30.75 2.35 -20.24
C ASP A 31 -29.25 2.45 -20.58
N PRO A 32 -28.35 1.92 -19.74
CA PRO A 32 -26.95 1.74 -20.10
C PRO A 32 -26.81 0.65 -21.17
N ASN A 33 -25.83 0.78 -22.05
CA ASN A 33 -25.45 -0.30 -22.96
C ASN A 33 -24.44 -1.27 -22.27
N ASP A 34 -24.08 -2.37 -22.96
CA ASP A 34 -23.21 -3.42 -22.40
C ASP A 34 -21.82 -2.91 -22.05
N PHE A 35 -21.25 -1.99 -22.84
CA PHE A 35 -19.97 -1.34 -22.56
C PHE A 35 -20.04 -0.50 -21.28
N GLU A 36 -21.06 0.31 -21.15
CA GLU A 36 -21.27 1.17 -19.97
C GLU A 36 -21.51 0.33 -18.71
N LEU A 37 -22.27 -0.76 -18.82
CA LEU A 37 -22.45 -1.71 -17.70
C LEU A 37 -21.11 -2.31 -17.26
N ALA A 38 -20.24 -2.70 -18.18
CA ALA A 38 -18.92 -3.22 -17.86
C ALA A 38 -18.06 -2.17 -17.12
N VAL A 39 -18.11 -0.91 -17.54
CA VAL A 39 -17.40 0.20 -16.87
C VAL A 39 -17.97 0.45 -15.48
N PHE A 40 -19.30 0.58 -15.35
CA PHE A 40 -19.94 0.78 -14.04
C PHE A 40 -19.66 -0.35 -13.07
N SER A 41 -19.70 -1.61 -13.53
CA SER A 41 -19.47 -2.77 -12.66
C SER A 41 -18.12 -2.73 -11.95
N LEU A 42 -17.10 -2.24 -12.62
CA LEU A 42 -15.76 -2.12 -12.06
C LEU A 42 -15.60 -0.86 -11.20
N LEU A 43 -16.06 0.29 -11.68
CA LEU A 43 -15.90 1.56 -10.98
C LEU A 43 -16.83 1.68 -9.75
N TRP A 44 -17.94 0.94 -9.72
CA TRP A 44 -18.84 0.80 -8.57
C TRP A 44 -18.55 -0.44 -7.72
N SER A 45 -17.42 -1.13 -7.97
CA SER A 45 -16.94 -2.19 -7.09
C SER A 45 -16.38 -1.61 -5.78
N GLU A 46 -16.19 -2.46 -4.78
CA GLU A 46 -15.53 -2.03 -3.55
C GLU A 46 -14.09 -1.57 -3.79
N HIS A 47 -13.40 -2.25 -4.70
CA HIS A 47 -11.99 -1.97 -4.99
C HIS A 47 -11.76 -0.58 -5.59
N CYS A 48 -12.63 -0.13 -6.52
CA CYS A 48 -12.49 1.19 -7.16
C CYS A 48 -13.36 2.27 -6.50
N GLY A 49 -14.60 1.93 -6.15
CA GLY A 49 -15.59 2.88 -5.63
C GLY A 49 -15.61 3.04 -4.13
N TYR A 50 -14.95 2.13 -3.37
CA TYR A 50 -14.95 2.13 -1.90
C TYR A 50 -16.37 2.19 -1.30
N LYS A 51 -17.34 1.52 -1.94
CA LYS A 51 -18.75 1.71 -1.67
C LYS A 51 -19.20 1.39 -0.24
N HIS A 52 -18.50 0.49 0.47
CA HIS A 52 -18.78 0.14 1.86
C HIS A 52 -17.80 0.79 2.85
N SER A 53 -16.59 1.15 2.43
CA SER A 53 -15.54 1.67 3.32
C SER A 53 -15.42 3.20 3.32
N ALA A 54 -15.78 3.90 2.24
CA ALA A 54 -15.55 5.34 2.08
C ALA A 54 -16.08 6.21 3.22
N LEU A 55 -17.24 5.87 3.81
CA LEU A 55 -17.82 6.63 4.92
C LEU A 55 -17.02 6.46 6.22
N LEU A 56 -16.45 5.27 6.46
CA LEU A 56 -15.62 4.98 7.63
C LEU A 56 -14.23 5.62 7.51
N LEU A 57 -13.62 5.56 6.32
CA LEU A 57 -12.29 6.11 6.06
C LEU A 57 -12.18 7.62 6.35
N LYS A 58 -13.29 8.36 6.25
CA LYS A 58 -13.35 9.79 6.62
C LYS A 58 -13.06 10.07 8.09
N ARG A 59 -13.03 9.05 8.96
CA ARG A 59 -12.70 9.20 10.38
C ARG A 59 -11.20 9.26 10.64
N LEU A 60 -10.38 8.87 9.67
CA LEU A 60 -8.93 8.91 9.79
C LEU A 60 -8.43 10.36 9.74
N PRO A 61 -7.54 10.77 10.67
CA PRO A 61 -6.93 12.09 10.61
C PRO A 61 -5.99 12.17 9.41
N SER A 62 -6.30 13.00 8.43
CA SER A 62 -5.54 13.09 7.17
C SER A 62 -4.89 14.44 6.93
N GLU A 63 -5.11 15.42 7.82
CA GLU A 63 -4.59 16.78 7.69
C GLU A 63 -3.37 17.00 8.59
N GLY A 64 -2.45 17.87 8.18
CA GLY A 64 -1.26 18.22 8.94
C GLY A 64 -0.42 19.28 8.24
N GLU A 65 0.38 20.02 9.00
CA GLU A 65 1.21 21.13 8.48
C GLU A 65 2.16 20.68 7.35
N ARG A 66 2.63 19.44 7.39
CA ARG A 66 3.56 18.88 6.41
C ARG A 66 2.88 18.15 5.24
N VAL A 67 1.56 18.01 5.25
CA VAL A 67 0.83 17.28 4.19
C VAL A 67 0.75 18.14 2.95
N LEU A 68 1.42 17.72 1.88
CA LEU A 68 1.34 18.34 0.55
C LEU A 68 0.26 17.69 -0.31
N GLN A 69 0.01 16.41 -0.10
CA GLN A 69 -1.07 15.64 -0.70
C GLN A 69 -1.58 14.61 0.30
N GLY A 70 -2.86 14.68 0.63
CA GLY A 70 -3.60 13.69 1.42
C GLY A 70 -4.27 12.63 0.55
N PRO A 71 -5.22 11.83 1.11
CA PRO A 71 -5.94 10.80 0.37
C PRO A 71 -6.70 11.35 -0.86
N GLY A 72 -6.89 10.52 -1.89
CA GLY A 72 -7.62 10.86 -3.12
C GLY A 72 -6.75 11.05 -4.36
N GLU A 73 -5.45 10.81 -4.27
CA GLU A 73 -4.48 10.70 -5.36
C GLU A 73 -3.73 9.36 -5.26
N ASN A 74 -2.86 9.05 -6.20
CA ASN A 74 -2.12 7.78 -6.25
C ASN A 74 -1.35 7.47 -4.95
N ALA A 75 -0.77 8.49 -4.29
CA ALA A 75 -0.10 8.34 -3.00
C ALA A 75 -0.18 9.62 -2.17
N GLY A 76 0.04 9.50 -0.85
CA GLY A 76 0.22 10.65 0.03
C GLY A 76 1.61 11.26 -0.11
N VAL A 77 1.71 12.58 0.08
CA VAL A 77 2.98 13.32 0.00
C VAL A 77 3.18 14.21 1.21
N ILE A 78 4.36 14.09 1.82
CA ILE A 78 4.77 14.83 3.02
C ILE A 78 6.01 15.69 2.72
N ASP A 79 5.99 16.93 3.19
CA ASP A 79 7.15 17.83 3.16
C ASP A 79 8.19 17.40 4.20
N LEU A 80 9.40 17.11 3.72
CA LEU A 80 10.56 16.80 4.57
C LEU A 80 11.38 18.04 4.96
N GLY A 81 11.02 19.21 4.43
CA GLY A 81 11.80 20.43 4.52
C GLY A 81 12.95 20.48 3.52
N ASP A 82 13.62 21.64 3.45
CA ASP A 82 14.74 21.90 2.51
C ASP A 82 14.37 21.71 1.02
N GLY A 83 13.07 21.81 0.67
CA GLY A 83 12.55 21.63 -0.69
C GLY A 83 12.41 20.18 -1.14
N GLU A 84 12.57 19.23 -0.25
CA GLU A 84 12.37 17.79 -0.49
C GLU A 84 11.03 17.33 0.08
N ALA A 85 10.37 16.41 -0.63
CA ALA A 85 9.16 15.73 -0.19
C ALA A 85 9.27 14.22 -0.40
N VAL A 86 8.44 13.47 0.30
CA VAL A 86 8.34 12.02 0.18
C VAL A 86 6.90 11.63 -0.17
N ALA A 87 6.74 10.85 -1.24
CA ALA A 87 5.51 10.15 -1.58
C ALA A 87 5.59 8.71 -1.07
N PHE A 88 4.51 8.21 -0.48
CA PHE A 88 4.45 6.82 -0.02
C PHE A 88 3.02 6.31 0.07
N LYS A 89 2.88 5.00 -0.13
CA LYS A 89 1.60 4.28 -0.04
C LYS A 89 1.89 2.81 0.22
N VAL A 90 0.98 2.14 0.92
CA VAL A 90 0.89 0.67 0.97
C VAL A 90 -0.35 0.21 0.25
N GLU A 91 -0.24 -0.91 -0.48
CA GLU A 91 -1.34 -1.51 -1.24
C GLU A 91 -1.35 -3.03 -1.11
N SER A 92 -2.54 -3.62 -1.17
CA SER A 92 -2.75 -5.06 -1.13
C SER A 92 -2.74 -5.68 -2.52
N HIS A 93 -2.18 -6.88 -2.62
CA HIS A 93 -2.29 -7.73 -3.80
C HIS A 93 -2.61 -9.18 -3.38
N ASN A 94 -3.64 -9.33 -2.52
CA ASN A 94 -3.96 -10.57 -1.80
C ASN A 94 -4.53 -11.66 -2.73
N HIS A 95 -5.68 -11.42 -3.36
CA HIS A 95 -6.37 -12.40 -4.20
C HIS A 95 -5.50 -12.92 -5.36
N PRO A 96 -4.81 -12.06 -6.14
CA PRO A 96 -3.90 -12.55 -7.18
C PRO A 96 -2.76 -13.41 -6.62
N SER A 97 -2.25 -13.07 -5.42
CA SER A 97 -1.18 -13.83 -4.76
C SER A 97 -1.69 -15.17 -4.19
N ALA A 98 -2.95 -15.26 -3.79
CA ALA A 98 -3.56 -16.52 -3.37
C ALA A 98 -3.70 -17.50 -4.55
N VAL A 99 -3.93 -16.99 -5.77
CA VAL A 99 -4.07 -17.80 -7.00
C VAL A 99 -2.70 -18.17 -7.58
N GLU A 100 -1.82 -17.19 -7.77
CA GLU A 100 -0.46 -17.37 -8.30
C GLU A 100 0.53 -16.51 -7.52
N PRO A 101 1.20 -17.05 -6.49
CA PRO A 101 1.95 -16.24 -5.51
C PRO A 101 3.13 -15.49 -6.09
N PHE A 102 3.82 -16.03 -7.09
CA PHE A 102 4.97 -15.33 -7.69
C PHE A 102 4.53 -14.12 -8.51
N GLN A 103 3.61 -14.30 -9.44
CA GLN A 103 3.15 -13.22 -10.31
C GLN A 103 2.29 -12.21 -9.53
N GLY A 104 1.42 -12.70 -8.64
CA GLY A 104 0.61 -11.85 -7.79
C GLY A 104 1.47 -10.91 -6.93
N ALA A 105 2.47 -11.45 -6.23
CA ALA A 105 3.36 -10.64 -5.42
C ALA A 105 4.27 -9.71 -6.26
N ALA A 106 4.78 -10.17 -7.40
CA ALA A 106 5.56 -9.36 -8.34
C ALA A 106 4.76 -8.17 -8.88
N THR A 107 3.51 -8.41 -9.28
CA THR A 107 2.61 -7.37 -9.79
C THR A 107 2.23 -6.37 -8.71
N GLY A 108 2.04 -6.82 -7.45
CA GLY A 108 1.81 -5.91 -6.32
C GLY A 108 2.96 -4.92 -6.13
N VAL A 109 4.22 -5.38 -6.26
CA VAL A 109 5.39 -4.48 -6.27
C VAL A 109 5.37 -3.55 -7.47
N GLY A 110 5.01 -4.05 -8.68
CA GLY A 110 4.92 -3.24 -9.90
C GLY A 110 3.87 -2.13 -9.80
N GLY A 111 2.68 -2.44 -9.27
CA GLY A 111 1.58 -1.49 -9.07
C GLY A 111 1.97 -0.36 -8.13
N ILE A 112 2.44 -0.69 -6.93
CA ILE A 112 2.80 0.33 -5.95
C ILE A 112 3.96 1.24 -6.40
N LEU A 113 4.88 0.72 -7.22
CA LEU A 113 5.93 1.53 -7.84
C LEU A 113 5.37 2.56 -8.82
N ARG A 114 4.36 2.18 -9.62
CA ARG A 114 3.70 3.07 -10.58
C ARG A 114 2.92 4.19 -9.88
N ASP A 115 2.22 3.90 -8.78
CA ASP A 115 1.56 4.92 -7.96
C ASP A 115 2.53 6.01 -7.51
N ILE A 116 3.68 5.61 -6.99
CA ILE A 116 4.72 6.55 -6.56
C ILE A 116 5.27 7.37 -7.72
N VAL A 117 5.48 6.72 -8.87
CA VAL A 117 5.95 7.40 -10.10
C VAL A 117 4.90 8.36 -10.66
N ALA A 118 3.60 8.02 -10.55
CA ALA A 118 2.50 8.89 -10.97
C ALA A 118 2.47 10.21 -10.17
N MET A 119 2.94 10.21 -8.92
CA MET A 119 3.14 11.42 -8.11
C MET A 119 4.36 12.27 -8.55
N GLY A 120 5.13 11.81 -9.54
CA GLY A 120 6.40 12.41 -9.94
C GLY A 120 7.56 12.07 -9.01
N ALA A 121 7.40 11.10 -8.14
CA ALA A 121 8.41 10.71 -7.16
C ALA A 121 9.28 9.55 -7.68
N ARG A 122 10.59 9.63 -7.41
CA ARG A 122 11.53 8.54 -7.68
C ARG A 122 11.47 7.51 -6.56
N PRO A 123 11.06 6.27 -6.82
CA PRO A 123 11.08 5.19 -5.84
C PRO A 123 12.49 4.97 -5.28
N ILE A 124 12.60 4.85 -3.95
CA ILE A 124 13.87 4.64 -3.24
C ILE A 124 13.84 3.45 -2.29
N ALA A 125 12.65 3.02 -1.88
CA ALA A 125 12.49 1.89 -0.97
C ALA A 125 11.17 1.15 -1.19
N LEU A 126 11.22 -0.16 -0.97
CA LEU A 126 10.08 -1.07 -0.88
C LEU A 126 10.07 -1.75 0.49
N LEU A 127 8.88 -2.05 1.00
CA LEU A 127 8.63 -2.89 2.16
C LEU A 127 7.48 -3.85 1.83
N ASP A 128 7.43 -5.00 2.50
CA ASP A 128 6.40 -6.01 2.32
C ASP A 128 5.75 -6.43 3.64
N GLY A 129 4.41 -6.56 3.65
CA GLY A 129 3.62 -7.12 4.74
C GLY A 129 3.05 -8.46 4.30
N LEU A 130 3.54 -9.55 4.87
CA LEU A 130 3.22 -10.91 4.46
C LEU A 130 2.49 -11.67 5.57
N ARG A 131 1.31 -12.21 5.27
CA ARG A 131 0.57 -13.05 6.21
C ARG A 131 0.13 -14.35 5.53
N PHE A 132 0.61 -15.45 6.07
CA PHE A 132 0.43 -16.80 5.53
C PHE A 132 0.17 -17.77 6.68
N ALA A 133 -0.33 -18.98 6.38
CA ALA A 133 -0.50 -20.02 7.40
C ALA A 133 0.85 -20.53 7.92
N GLU A 134 1.79 -20.76 7.02
CA GLU A 134 3.09 -21.37 7.32
C GLU A 134 4.14 -20.97 6.26
N PRO A 135 5.45 -21.12 6.55
CA PRO A 135 6.52 -20.80 5.59
C PRO A 135 6.69 -21.91 4.54
N ASP A 136 5.67 -22.18 3.77
CA ASP A 136 5.59 -23.24 2.77
C ASP A 136 6.11 -22.80 1.38
N HIS A 137 5.80 -23.60 0.35
CA HIS A 137 6.15 -23.28 -1.04
C HIS A 137 5.42 -22.02 -1.54
N HIS A 138 4.16 -21.85 -1.17
CA HIS A 138 3.34 -20.70 -1.58
C HIS A 138 3.95 -19.39 -1.07
N PHE A 139 4.27 -19.34 0.23
CA PHE A 139 4.98 -18.23 0.85
C PHE A 139 6.33 -17.95 0.17
N SER A 140 7.13 -18.99 -0.06
CA SER A 140 8.45 -18.86 -0.71
C SER A 140 8.34 -18.30 -2.13
N ARG A 141 7.28 -18.64 -2.85
CA ARG A 141 7.01 -18.10 -4.21
C ARG A 141 6.63 -16.62 -4.15
N ALA A 142 5.82 -16.19 -3.18
CA ALA A 142 5.48 -14.77 -2.99
C ALA A 142 6.73 -13.94 -2.70
N VAL A 143 7.56 -14.37 -1.75
CA VAL A 143 8.86 -13.73 -1.44
C VAL A 143 9.76 -13.65 -2.69
N ALA A 144 9.84 -14.73 -3.47
CA ALA A 144 10.62 -14.73 -4.70
C ALA A 144 10.07 -13.75 -5.76
N GLY A 145 8.75 -13.59 -5.85
CA GLY A 145 8.10 -12.62 -6.74
C GLY A 145 8.44 -11.16 -6.38
N ILE A 146 8.37 -10.82 -5.09
CA ILE A 146 8.76 -9.50 -4.57
C ILE A 146 10.24 -9.22 -4.89
N GLY A 147 11.13 -10.17 -4.54
CA GLY A 147 12.55 -10.04 -4.82
C GLY A 147 12.86 -9.93 -6.31
N HIS A 148 12.18 -10.72 -7.14
CA HIS A 148 12.34 -10.66 -8.59
C HIS A 148 12.04 -9.27 -9.15
N TYR A 149 10.88 -8.70 -8.77
CA TYR A 149 10.47 -7.39 -9.30
C TYR A 149 11.35 -6.27 -8.74
N GLY A 150 11.48 -6.16 -7.42
CA GLY A 150 12.25 -5.11 -6.75
C GLY A 150 13.72 -5.07 -7.18
N ASN A 151 14.38 -6.23 -7.21
CA ASN A 151 15.79 -6.36 -7.64
C ASN A 151 15.97 -5.97 -9.12
N SER A 152 15.05 -6.38 -9.99
CA SER A 152 15.13 -6.10 -11.44
C SER A 152 14.93 -4.61 -11.76
N VAL A 153 13.98 -3.93 -11.09
CA VAL A 153 13.80 -2.48 -11.27
C VAL A 153 14.86 -1.65 -10.56
N GLY A 154 15.62 -2.26 -9.66
CA GLY A 154 16.69 -1.59 -8.92
C GLY A 154 16.15 -0.62 -7.86
N VAL A 155 15.13 -1.01 -7.11
CA VAL A 155 14.62 -0.33 -5.92
C VAL A 155 14.87 -1.23 -4.71
N ALA A 156 15.48 -0.68 -3.66
CA ALA A 156 15.87 -1.45 -2.49
C ALA A 156 14.64 -1.91 -1.69
N THR A 157 14.51 -3.22 -1.43
CA THR A 157 13.52 -3.75 -0.50
C THR A 157 14.16 -3.82 0.88
N VAL A 158 13.73 -2.94 1.79
CA VAL A 158 14.50 -2.59 3.01
C VAL A 158 13.84 -3.05 4.30
N GLY A 159 12.65 -3.63 4.27
CA GLY A 159 11.95 -4.05 5.48
C GLY A 159 10.57 -4.60 5.19
N GLY A 160 9.80 -4.75 6.24
CA GLY A 160 8.47 -5.30 6.25
C GLY A 160 8.26 -6.26 7.41
N GLU A 161 7.22 -7.07 7.32
CA GLU A 161 6.95 -8.12 8.30
C GLU A 161 6.50 -9.42 7.64
N ALA A 162 6.70 -10.54 8.30
CA ALA A 162 6.09 -11.82 7.94
C ALA A 162 5.47 -12.46 9.19
N VAL A 163 4.17 -12.71 9.14
CA VAL A 163 3.39 -13.32 10.23
C VAL A 163 2.74 -14.60 9.73
N PHE A 164 2.79 -15.63 10.56
CA PHE A 164 2.18 -16.92 10.29
C PHE A 164 1.03 -17.19 11.23
N ASP A 165 -0.14 -17.46 10.66
CA ASP A 165 -1.36 -17.79 11.38
C ASP A 165 -2.25 -18.67 10.49
N GLU A 166 -2.78 -19.75 11.04
CA GLU A 166 -3.60 -20.72 10.30
C GLU A 166 -4.81 -20.08 9.61
N ALA A 167 -5.28 -18.94 10.13
CA ALA A 167 -6.40 -18.21 9.55
C ALA A 167 -6.14 -17.67 8.13
N TYR A 168 -4.89 -17.61 7.69
CA TYR A 168 -4.52 -17.16 6.33
C TYR A 168 -4.23 -18.32 5.35
N ARG A 169 -4.59 -19.57 5.68
CA ARG A 169 -4.24 -20.76 4.87
C ARG A 169 -4.73 -20.67 3.43
N ASP A 170 -5.97 -20.30 3.24
CA ASP A 170 -6.62 -20.28 1.92
C ASP A 170 -6.77 -18.84 1.37
N ASN A 171 -6.31 -17.85 2.12
CA ASN A 171 -6.38 -16.45 1.78
C ASN A 171 -5.18 -15.69 2.38
N CYS A 172 -4.04 -15.80 1.73
CA CYS A 172 -2.83 -15.12 2.15
C CYS A 172 -2.89 -13.62 1.89
N LEU A 173 -2.16 -12.84 2.67
CA LEU A 173 -2.01 -11.40 2.46
C LEU A 173 -0.61 -11.07 1.95
N VAL A 174 -0.58 -10.29 0.88
CA VAL A 174 0.63 -9.68 0.32
C VAL A 174 0.35 -8.19 0.19
N ASN A 175 0.96 -7.40 1.06
CA ASN A 175 0.87 -5.94 1.03
C ASN A 175 2.24 -5.38 0.67
N ALA A 176 2.31 -4.51 -0.32
CA ALA A 176 3.54 -3.88 -0.77
C ALA A 176 3.49 -2.37 -0.49
N MET A 177 4.51 -1.85 0.18
CA MET A 177 4.68 -0.41 0.40
C MET A 177 5.84 0.12 -0.43
N CYS A 178 5.64 1.27 -1.05
CA CYS A 178 6.71 1.98 -1.75
C CYS A 178 6.86 3.40 -1.21
N VAL A 179 8.11 3.86 -1.20
CA VAL A 179 8.51 5.19 -0.76
C VAL A 179 9.36 5.83 -1.87
N GLY A 180 9.03 7.06 -2.25
CA GLY A 180 9.74 7.80 -3.29
C GLY A 180 10.02 9.25 -2.90
N LEU A 181 11.04 9.85 -3.48
CA LEU A 181 11.44 11.24 -3.26
C LEU A 181 11.11 12.11 -4.46
N LEU A 182 10.65 13.33 -4.18
CA LEU A 182 10.38 14.35 -5.18
C LEU A 182 10.70 15.76 -4.63
N PRO A 183 10.87 16.77 -5.50
CA PRO A 183 10.87 18.17 -5.07
C PRO A 183 9.48 18.55 -4.52
N ALA A 184 9.45 19.27 -3.38
CA ALA A 184 8.20 19.61 -2.70
C ALA A 184 7.26 20.51 -3.55
N ASP A 185 7.81 21.23 -4.51
CA ASP A 185 7.08 22.10 -5.44
C ASP A 185 6.60 21.41 -6.75
N ARG A 186 6.84 20.08 -6.89
CA ARG A 186 6.56 19.34 -8.13
C ARG A 186 5.73 18.08 -7.90
N VAL A 187 4.69 18.19 -7.10
CA VAL A 187 3.75 17.07 -6.93
C VAL A 187 2.88 16.95 -8.19
N THR A 188 3.01 15.86 -8.92
CA THR A 188 2.15 15.53 -10.06
C THR A 188 0.82 14.97 -9.56
N ARG A 189 -0.27 15.28 -10.25
CA ARG A 189 -1.62 14.82 -9.91
C ARG A 189 -2.30 14.19 -11.12
N ALA A 190 -3.26 13.31 -10.85
CA ALA A 190 -4.05 12.62 -11.87
C ALA A 190 -5.25 13.48 -12.33
N ARG A 191 -5.02 14.69 -12.85
CA ARG A 191 -6.10 15.61 -13.24
C ARG A 191 -5.92 16.15 -14.65
N ALA A 192 -6.92 15.91 -15.51
CA ALA A 192 -6.96 16.43 -16.87
C ALA A 192 -7.56 17.85 -16.88
N THR A 193 -6.73 18.89 -16.75
CA THR A 193 -7.20 20.29 -16.70
C THR A 193 -7.03 21.04 -18.02
N ALA A 194 -6.17 20.56 -18.91
CA ALA A 194 -5.83 21.24 -20.16
C ALA A 194 -6.73 20.80 -21.31
N ILE A 195 -7.86 21.49 -21.53
CA ILE A 195 -8.78 21.21 -22.64
C ILE A 195 -8.04 21.25 -23.98
N GLY A 196 -8.25 20.20 -24.83
CA GLY A 196 -7.56 20.02 -26.10
C GLY A 196 -6.15 19.44 -25.99
N ALA A 197 -5.71 19.07 -24.78
CA ALA A 197 -4.51 18.27 -24.61
C ALA A 197 -4.77 16.81 -24.99
N HIS A 198 -3.72 16.13 -25.48
CA HIS A 198 -3.80 14.71 -25.83
C HIS A 198 -3.77 13.84 -24.58
N VAL A 199 -4.55 12.77 -24.59
CA VAL A 199 -4.45 11.63 -23.67
C VAL A 199 -3.54 10.60 -24.31
N VAL A 200 -2.38 10.37 -23.71
CA VAL A 200 -1.32 9.53 -24.28
C VAL A 200 -1.12 8.29 -23.41
N LEU A 201 -1.36 7.12 -23.98
CA LEU A 201 -1.02 5.83 -23.38
C LEU A 201 0.41 5.46 -23.75
N TYR A 202 1.23 5.07 -22.77
CA TYR A 202 2.58 4.60 -23.01
C TYR A 202 2.97 3.46 -22.07
N GLY A 203 3.96 2.66 -22.50
CA GLY A 203 4.41 1.47 -21.79
C GLY A 203 4.20 0.19 -22.58
N ALA A 204 3.72 -0.87 -21.92
CA ALA A 204 3.39 -2.15 -22.54
C ALA A 204 2.14 -2.08 -23.44
N THR A 205 1.99 -3.06 -24.31
CA THR A 205 0.78 -3.22 -25.14
C THR A 205 -0.34 -3.93 -24.36
N THR A 206 -1.58 -3.62 -24.70
CA THR A 206 -2.79 -4.12 -24.03
C THR A 206 -3.14 -5.55 -24.50
N GLY A 207 -3.42 -6.43 -23.57
CA GLY A 207 -3.97 -7.79 -23.79
C GLY A 207 -5.21 -8.02 -22.93
N ARG A 208 -5.67 -9.27 -22.85
CA ARG A 208 -6.81 -9.67 -22.01
C ARG A 208 -6.46 -9.97 -20.55
N ASP A 209 -5.36 -9.38 -20.04
CA ASP A 209 -4.94 -9.61 -18.67
C ASP A 209 -5.92 -8.98 -17.68
N GLY A 210 -6.19 -9.69 -16.62
CA GLY A 210 -6.99 -9.19 -15.51
C GLY A 210 -8.47 -8.94 -15.82
N ILE A 211 -8.94 -9.24 -17.03
CA ILE A 211 -10.37 -9.12 -17.35
C ILE A 211 -11.15 -10.09 -16.48
N GLY A 212 -11.98 -9.55 -15.58
CA GLY A 212 -12.59 -10.32 -14.51
C GLY A 212 -11.63 -10.68 -13.37
N GLY A 213 -10.43 -10.05 -13.33
CA GLY A 213 -9.36 -10.28 -12.36
C GLY A 213 -9.56 -9.55 -11.04
N ALA A 214 -8.67 -8.60 -10.71
CA ALA A 214 -8.60 -7.99 -9.36
C ALA A 214 -9.94 -7.39 -8.91
N SER A 215 -10.66 -6.70 -9.78
CA SER A 215 -11.94 -6.04 -9.42
C SER A 215 -13.08 -7.04 -9.19
N VAL A 216 -13.13 -8.14 -9.93
CA VAL A 216 -14.16 -9.19 -9.74
C VAL A 216 -13.74 -10.13 -8.60
N LEU A 217 -12.47 -10.52 -8.51
CA LEU A 217 -11.95 -11.34 -7.42
C LEU A 217 -12.00 -10.60 -6.07
N ALA A 218 -11.78 -9.28 -6.06
CA ALA A 218 -11.86 -8.46 -4.85
C ALA A 218 -13.31 -8.16 -4.41
N SER A 219 -14.31 -8.63 -5.13
CA SER A 219 -15.74 -8.47 -4.83
C SER A 219 -16.47 -9.82 -4.70
N ALA A 220 -15.75 -10.93 -4.70
CA ALA A 220 -16.30 -12.28 -4.59
C ALA A 220 -15.45 -13.16 -3.66
N GLU A 221 -16.09 -14.09 -2.95
CA GLU A 221 -15.41 -15.09 -2.13
C GLU A 221 -14.57 -16.05 -3.02
N LEU A 222 -13.38 -16.42 -2.55
CA LEU A 222 -12.57 -17.46 -3.19
C LEU A 222 -13.23 -18.83 -2.95
N GLY A 223 -13.52 -19.59 -4.01
CA GLY A 223 -13.99 -20.98 -3.93
C GLY A 223 -12.87 -21.96 -4.23
N GLU A 224 -12.94 -23.16 -3.65
CA GLU A 224 -12.03 -24.27 -3.98
C GLU A 224 -12.17 -24.62 -5.48
N ASP A 225 -11.03 -24.79 -6.18
CA ASP A 225 -10.91 -25.31 -7.55
C ASP A 225 -11.72 -24.61 -8.66
N ASP A 226 -11.47 -23.33 -8.89
CA ASP A 226 -11.89 -22.70 -10.13
C ASP A 226 -10.68 -22.52 -11.10
N PRO A 227 -10.41 -23.52 -11.96
CA PRO A 227 -9.28 -23.48 -12.91
C PRO A 227 -9.44 -22.36 -13.96
N ASP A 228 -10.64 -21.80 -14.12
CA ASP A 228 -10.91 -20.71 -15.06
C ASP A 228 -10.45 -19.35 -14.53
N LYS A 229 -10.11 -19.23 -13.23
CA LYS A 229 -9.58 -17.99 -12.63
C LYS A 229 -8.09 -17.74 -12.91
N ARG A 230 -7.31 -18.77 -13.27
CA ARG A 230 -5.88 -18.61 -13.59
C ARG A 230 -5.57 -17.69 -14.78
N PRO A 231 -6.38 -17.64 -15.86
CA PRO A 231 -6.16 -16.72 -16.96
C PRO A 231 -6.33 -15.24 -16.58
N SER A 232 -6.98 -14.94 -15.44
CA SER A 232 -7.23 -13.60 -14.95
C SER A 232 -6.07 -13.02 -14.12
N VAL A 233 -5.01 -13.79 -13.86
CA VAL A 233 -3.85 -13.30 -13.12
C VAL A 233 -3.01 -12.37 -14.00
N GLN A 234 -2.74 -11.19 -13.47
CA GLN A 234 -1.85 -10.21 -14.08
C GLN A 234 -0.40 -10.73 -14.07
N VAL A 235 0.36 -10.43 -15.12
CA VAL A 235 1.79 -10.80 -15.22
C VAL A 235 2.63 -9.54 -15.12
N GLY A 236 3.48 -9.45 -14.11
CA GLY A 236 4.42 -8.35 -13.92
C GLY A 236 5.68 -8.53 -14.78
N ASP A 237 6.03 -7.52 -15.57
CA ASP A 237 7.28 -7.44 -16.34
C ASP A 237 8.19 -6.34 -15.76
N PRO A 238 9.12 -6.68 -14.85
CA PRO A 238 9.99 -5.69 -14.23
C PRO A 238 10.98 -5.05 -15.20
N PHE A 239 11.26 -5.67 -16.36
CA PHE A 239 12.12 -5.06 -17.39
C PHE A 239 11.41 -3.88 -18.06
N THR A 240 10.18 -4.07 -18.49
CA THR A 240 9.34 -2.98 -19.00
C THR A 240 9.01 -1.98 -17.87
N GLY A 241 8.74 -2.46 -16.65
CA GLY A 241 8.52 -1.63 -15.47
C GLY A 241 9.69 -0.68 -15.19
N LYS A 242 10.94 -1.16 -15.29
CA LYS A 242 12.12 -0.30 -15.14
C LYS A 242 12.20 0.81 -16.19
N LYS A 243 11.97 0.48 -17.46
CA LYS A 243 11.94 1.47 -18.54
C LYS A 243 10.84 2.50 -18.31
N LEU A 244 9.67 2.05 -17.89
CA LEU A 244 8.50 2.89 -17.61
C LEU A 244 8.78 3.89 -16.49
N ILE A 245 9.39 3.44 -15.39
CA ILE A 245 9.80 4.30 -14.27
C ILE A 245 10.73 5.42 -14.76
N GLU A 246 11.79 5.07 -15.50
CA GLU A 246 12.77 6.07 -15.94
C GLU A 246 12.18 7.02 -17.00
N ALA A 247 11.34 6.51 -17.93
CA ALA A 247 10.66 7.35 -18.91
C ALA A 247 9.71 8.33 -18.22
N SER A 248 8.86 7.88 -17.29
CA SER A 248 7.92 8.73 -16.57
C SER A 248 8.61 9.83 -15.78
N LEU A 249 9.69 9.50 -15.06
CA LEU A 249 10.48 10.49 -14.32
C LEU A 249 11.13 11.52 -15.26
N GLU A 250 11.66 11.08 -16.44
CA GLU A 250 12.21 11.99 -17.44
C GLU A 250 11.12 12.93 -18.00
N LEU A 251 9.91 12.42 -18.22
CA LEU A 251 8.77 13.23 -18.68
C LEU A 251 8.38 14.29 -17.64
N VAL A 252 8.29 13.92 -16.38
CA VAL A 252 7.96 14.84 -15.28
C VAL A 252 9.06 15.86 -15.03
N GLU A 253 10.33 15.42 -14.96
CA GLU A 253 11.49 16.30 -14.77
C GLU A 253 11.63 17.30 -15.91
N GLY A 254 11.31 16.89 -17.14
CA GLY A 254 11.32 17.72 -18.34
C GLY A 254 10.12 18.67 -18.46
N GLY A 255 9.11 18.58 -17.59
CA GLY A 255 7.86 19.36 -17.69
C GLY A 255 7.08 19.07 -18.99
N LEU A 256 7.15 17.83 -19.49
CA LEU A 256 6.56 17.42 -20.76
C LEU A 256 5.11 16.95 -20.63
N VAL A 257 4.67 16.65 -19.41
CA VAL A 257 3.31 16.18 -19.09
C VAL A 257 2.63 17.12 -18.10
N GLU A 258 1.30 17.25 -18.22
CA GLU A 258 0.48 18.05 -17.31
C GLU A 258 0.01 17.21 -16.11
N SER A 259 -0.31 15.95 -16.37
CA SER A 259 -0.74 14.98 -15.37
C SER A 259 -0.34 13.58 -15.77
N LEU A 260 -0.34 12.68 -14.80
CA LEU A 260 0.13 11.31 -14.95
C LEU A 260 -0.73 10.39 -14.09
N GLN A 261 -1.11 9.24 -14.64
CA GLN A 261 -1.86 8.20 -13.95
C GLN A 261 -1.35 6.83 -14.37
N ASP A 262 -1.30 5.87 -13.45
CA ASP A 262 -1.03 4.48 -13.81
C ASP A 262 -2.29 3.77 -14.32
N CYS A 263 -2.10 2.67 -15.03
CA CYS A 263 -3.17 1.74 -15.39
C CYS A 263 -3.08 0.53 -14.47
N GLY A 264 -3.71 0.62 -13.32
CA GLY A 264 -3.84 -0.46 -12.35
C GLY A 264 -5.13 -1.26 -12.53
N ALA A 265 -5.86 -1.47 -11.45
CA ALA A 265 -7.16 -2.12 -11.46
C ALA A 265 -8.17 -1.37 -12.34
N ALA A 266 -9.04 -2.12 -13.03
CA ALA A 266 -9.97 -1.61 -14.04
C ALA A 266 -9.32 -0.87 -15.23
N GLY A 267 -8.01 -0.90 -15.35
CA GLY A 267 -7.27 -0.45 -16.53
C GLY A 267 -7.50 1.00 -16.95
N LEU A 268 -7.85 1.22 -18.21
CA LEU A 268 -8.15 2.56 -18.74
C LEU A 268 -9.45 3.16 -18.15
N ALA A 269 -10.39 2.34 -17.73
CA ALA A 269 -11.65 2.82 -17.19
C ALA A 269 -11.43 3.64 -15.90
N SER A 270 -10.67 3.12 -14.95
CA SER A 270 -10.33 3.84 -13.70
C SER A 270 -9.42 5.02 -13.98
N SER A 271 -8.31 4.81 -14.70
CA SER A 271 -7.33 5.86 -14.97
C SER A 271 -7.97 7.08 -15.64
N LEU A 272 -8.79 6.88 -16.67
CA LEU A 272 -9.42 7.98 -17.41
C LEU A 272 -10.56 8.64 -16.62
N ALA A 273 -11.35 7.85 -15.86
CA ALA A 273 -12.38 8.41 -15.00
C ALA A 273 -11.81 9.31 -13.91
N GLU A 274 -10.72 8.86 -13.25
CA GLU A 274 -10.03 9.63 -12.23
C GLU A 274 -9.41 10.91 -12.80
N MET A 275 -8.80 10.84 -13.98
CA MET A 275 -8.25 12.02 -14.67
C MET A 275 -9.33 13.01 -15.12
N ALA A 276 -10.52 12.54 -15.46
CA ALA A 276 -11.67 13.37 -15.86
C ALA A 276 -12.45 13.96 -14.66
N ARG A 277 -12.01 13.68 -13.42
CA ARG A 277 -12.60 14.28 -12.22
C ARG A 277 -12.58 15.81 -12.29
N ASP A 278 -13.42 16.48 -11.51
CA ASP A 278 -13.52 17.93 -11.39
C ASP A 278 -14.04 18.68 -12.65
N GLY A 279 -14.83 18.02 -13.50
CA GLY A 279 -15.58 18.63 -14.58
C GLY A 279 -14.88 18.71 -15.94
N ALA A 280 -13.69 18.13 -16.06
CA ALA A 280 -13.12 17.83 -17.38
C ALA A 280 -13.82 16.61 -17.98
N GLY A 281 -13.72 16.45 -19.30
CA GLY A 281 -14.11 15.24 -20.00
C GLY A 281 -12.93 14.62 -20.72
N ILE A 282 -13.03 13.36 -21.07
CA ILE A 282 -12.04 12.66 -21.90
C ILE A 282 -12.75 11.93 -23.02
N ASP A 283 -12.31 12.17 -24.26
CA ASP A 283 -12.69 11.43 -25.44
C ASP A 283 -11.60 10.42 -25.74
N VAL A 284 -11.88 9.11 -25.63
CA VAL A 284 -10.92 8.05 -25.86
C VAL A 284 -11.30 7.23 -27.10
N HIS A 285 -10.35 6.98 -27.99
CA HIS A 285 -10.48 6.14 -29.18
C HIS A 285 -9.81 4.79 -28.94
N LEU A 286 -10.59 3.77 -28.65
CA LEU A 286 -10.11 2.46 -28.23
C LEU A 286 -9.44 1.67 -29.36
N ASP A 287 -9.79 1.94 -30.61
CA ASP A 287 -9.13 1.40 -31.81
C ASP A 287 -7.68 1.90 -31.99
N ARG A 288 -7.29 3.00 -31.29
CA ARG A 288 -5.92 3.51 -31.26
C ARG A 288 -5.05 2.89 -30.17
N VAL A 289 -5.63 2.18 -29.24
CA VAL A 289 -4.90 1.52 -28.15
C VAL A 289 -4.03 0.39 -28.72
N PRO A 290 -2.70 0.39 -28.49
CA PRO A 290 -1.84 -0.68 -28.95
C PRO A 290 -2.17 -2.00 -28.27
N THR A 291 -2.69 -2.96 -29.01
CA THR A 291 -3.03 -4.29 -28.51
C THR A 291 -1.99 -5.33 -28.92
N ARG A 292 -1.74 -6.34 -28.09
CA ARG A 292 -0.91 -7.52 -28.42
C ARG A 292 -1.73 -8.73 -28.84
N GLU A 293 -3.05 -8.66 -28.65
CA GLU A 293 -3.99 -9.71 -29.04
C GLU A 293 -4.97 -9.18 -30.10
N THR A 294 -5.31 -10.04 -31.04
CA THR A 294 -6.27 -9.69 -32.11
C THR A 294 -7.70 -9.92 -31.65
N GLY A 295 -8.64 -9.12 -32.20
CA GLY A 295 -10.07 -9.29 -31.97
C GLY A 295 -10.52 -8.98 -30.55
N MET A 296 -9.83 -8.05 -29.88
CA MET A 296 -10.31 -7.49 -28.62
C MET A 296 -11.50 -6.57 -28.87
N GLU A 297 -12.54 -6.78 -28.09
CA GLU A 297 -13.74 -5.94 -28.08
C GLU A 297 -13.47 -4.60 -27.35
N PRO A 298 -14.20 -3.52 -27.66
CA PRO A 298 -14.00 -2.22 -27.02
C PRO A 298 -14.00 -2.26 -25.48
N TRP A 299 -14.92 -3.01 -24.89
CA TRP A 299 -15.02 -3.14 -23.44
C TRP A 299 -13.81 -3.89 -22.87
N GLU A 300 -13.29 -4.93 -23.55
CA GLU A 300 -12.08 -5.65 -23.13
C GLU A 300 -10.86 -4.71 -23.11
N ILE A 301 -10.72 -3.84 -24.12
CA ILE A 301 -9.63 -2.85 -24.20
C ILE A 301 -9.72 -1.86 -23.04
N MET A 302 -10.96 -1.39 -22.73
CA MET A 302 -11.20 -0.39 -21.72
C MET A 302 -10.90 -0.88 -20.30
N ILE A 303 -11.28 -2.13 -19.98
CA ILE A 303 -11.16 -2.69 -18.64
C ILE A 303 -9.94 -3.61 -18.43
N SER A 304 -9.13 -3.82 -19.47
CA SER A 304 -7.93 -4.65 -19.36
C SER A 304 -6.99 -4.13 -18.28
N GLU A 305 -6.51 -5.01 -17.43
CA GLU A 305 -5.55 -4.71 -16.36
C GLU A 305 -4.10 -5.08 -16.76
N SER A 306 -3.78 -5.08 -18.06
CA SER A 306 -2.39 -5.27 -18.52
C SER A 306 -1.46 -4.31 -17.79
N GLN A 307 -0.41 -4.86 -17.22
CA GLN A 307 0.52 -4.12 -16.37
C GLN A 307 1.52 -3.27 -17.18
N GLU A 308 2.33 -2.48 -16.48
CA GLU A 308 3.38 -1.61 -17.04
C GLU A 308 2.85 -0.62 -18.09
N ARG A 309 1.68 -0.03 -17.82
CA ARG A 309 1.08 1.03 -18.63
C ARG A 309 0.83 2.28 -17.80
N MET A 310 1.03 3.44 -18.41
CA MET A 310 0.71 4.75 -17.82
C MET A 310 -0.06 5.60 -18.82
N VAL A 311 -0.90 6.49 -18.31
CA VAL A 311 -1.61 7.52 -19.08
C VAL A 311 -1.07 8.89 -18.68
N ALA A 312 -0.80 9.74 -19.66
CA ALA A 312 -0.39 11.11 -19.45
C ALA A 312 -1.30 12.08 -20.21
N VAL A 313 -1.56 13.25 -19.64
CA VAL A 313 -2.12 14.41 -20.35
C VAL A 313 -0.98 15.26 -20.88
N VAL A 314 -0.95 15.45 -22.19
CA VAL A 314 0.16 16.06 -22.93
C VAL A 314 -0.35 17.18 -23.81
N ARG A 315 0.19 18.42 -23.63
CA ARG A 315 -0.14 19.51 -24.55
C ARG A 315 0.30 19.19 -25.97
N PRO A 316 -0.45 19.59 -27.02
CA PRO A 316 -0.14 19.24 -28.40
C PRO A 316 1.30 19.55 -28.83
N GLN A 317 1.85 20.70 -28.38
CA GLN A 317 3.22 21.10 -28.68
C GLN A 317 4.30 20.24 -28.01
N MET A 318 3.95 19.46 -26.96
CA MET A 318 4.89 18.59 -26.23
C MET A 318 4.85 17.14 -26.74
N LEU A 319 3.86 16.74 -27.54
CA LEU A 319 3.64 15.35 -27.95
C LEU A 319 4.89 14.73 -28.59
N GLU A 320 5.53 15.42 -29.54
CA GLU A 320 6.74 14.92 -30.20
C GLU A 320 7.91 14.72 -29.21
N ALA A 321 8.03 15.58 -28.19
CA ALA A 321 9.04 15.43 -27.15
C ALA A 321 8.76 14.20 -26.26
N VAL A 322 7.49 13.99 -25.88
CA VAL A 322 7.05 12.81 -25.13
C VAL A 322 7.34 11.53 -25.91
N GLN A 323 6.98 11.49 -27.21
CA GLN A 323 7.24 10.33 -28.07
C GLN A 323 8.76 10.05 -28.21
N ARG A 324 9.61 11.08 -28.28
CA ARG A 324 11.07 10.89 -28.29
C ARG A 324 11.60 10.28 -26.98
N VAL A 325 11.08 10.70 -25.83
CA VAL A 325 11.46 10.11 -24.53
C VAL A 325 11.02 8.64 -24.48
N CYS A 326 9.78 8.33 -24.85
CA CYS A 326 9.29 6.94 -24.87
C CYS A 326 10.10 6.07 -25.84
N ALA A 327 10.42 6.58 -27.04
CA ALA A 327 11.23 5.88 -28.02
C ALA A 327 12.67 5.62 -27.53
N LYS A 328 13.27 6.56 -26.78
CA LYS A 328 14.58 6.38 -26.12
C LYS A 328 14.55 5.18 -25.17
N TRP A 329 13.45 4.98 -24.47
CA TRP A 329 13.26 3.88 -23.52
C TRP A 329 12.62 2.64 -24.17
N GLU A 330 12.43 2.65 -25.51
CA GLU A 330 11.82 1.54 -26.28
C GLU A 330 10.42 1.16 -25.77
N LEU A 331 9.61 2.15 -25.43
CA LEU A 331 8.23 2.00 -24.99
C LEU A 331 7.27 2.40 -26.12
N ALA A 332 6.14 1.70 -26.22
CA ALA A 332 5.02 2.16 -27.04
C ALA A 332 4.52 3.51 -26.48
N CYS A 333 4.07 4.41 -27.35
CA CYS A 333 3.58 5.73 -26.98
C CYS A 333 2.58 6.22 -28.01
N THR A 334 1.31 6.22 -27.65
CA THR A 334 0.22 6.47 -28.59
C THR A 334 -0.77 7.48 -28.01
N PRO A 335 -1.08 8.59 -28.71
CA PRO A 335 -2.21 9.43 -28.35
C PRO A 335 -3.51 8.65 -28.65
N ILE A 336 -4.22 8.32 -27.57
CA ILE A 336 -5.44 7.52 -27.62
C ILE A 336 -6.71 8.38 -27.51
N GLY A 337 -6.57 9.69 -27.24
CA GLY A 337 -7.72 10.56 -27.05
C GLY A 337 -7.33 11.99 -26.74
N ASP A 338 -8.31 12.78 -26.36
CA ASP A 338 -8.17 14.20 -26.07
C ASP A 338 -8.99 14.61 -24.84
N VAL A 339 -8.51 15.61 -24.11
CA VAL A 339 -9.24 16.22 -22.99
C VAL A 339 -10.30 17.16 -23.54
N SER A 340 -11.55 16.99 -23.11
CA SER A 340 -12.70 17.80 -23.52
C SER A 340 -13.31 18.58 -22.34
N ASP A 341 -14.26 19.47 -22.62
CA ASP A 341 -15.02 20.24 -21.64
C ASP A 341 -16.43 19.64 -21.38
N THR A 342 -16.63 18.39 -21.77
CA THR A 342 -17.94 17.73 -21.69
C THR A 342 -18.30 17.25 -20.28
N GLY A 343 -17.33 17.03 -19.42
CA GLY A 343 -17.52 16.39 -18.10
C GLY A 343 -17.81 14.89 -18.20
N GLU A 344 -17.65 14.28 -19.39
CA GLU A 344 -17.96 12.89 -19.65
C GLU A 344 -16.70 12.10 -20.03
N LEU A 345 -16.68 10.84 -19.68
CA LEU A 345 -15.81 9.85 -20.30
C LEU A 345 -16.55 9.26 -21.50
N ARG A 346 -16.14 9.67 -22.69
CA ARG A 346 -16.71 9.20 -23.96
C ARG A 346 -15.74 8.27 -24.66
N ALA A 347 -16.20 7.08 -24.99
CA ALA A 347 -15.43 6.07 -25.69
C ALA A 347 -15.91 5.89 -27.13
N PHE A 348 -14.95 5.81 -28.05
CA PHE A 348 -15.16 5.61 -29.48
C PHE A 348 -14.41 4.38 -29.96
N TYR A 349 -14.94 3.70 -30.95
CA TYR A 349 -14.29 2.61 -31.66
C TYR A 349 -14.59 2.72 -33.17
N GLU A 350 -13.57 2.81 -34.00
CA GLU A 350 -13.70 3.11 -35.45
C GLU A 350 -14.58 4.37 -35.72
N ASP A 351 -14.35 5.42 -34.92
CA ASP A 351 -15.09 6.70 -34.90
C ASP A 351 -16.59 6.62 -34.49
N GLU A 352 -17.11 5.43 -34.17
CA GLU A 352 -18.46 5.27 -33.65
C GLU A 352 -18.46 5.34 -32.10
N PRO A 353 -19.42 6.03 -31.47
CA PRO A 353 -19.51 6.10 -30.02
C PRO A 353 -19.98 4.75 -29.44
N VAL A 354 -19.18 4.20 -28.50
CA VAL A 354 -19.51 2.95 -27.80
C VAL A 354 -19.97 3.16 -26.36
N GLY A 355 -19.70 4.34 -25.78
CA GLY A 355 -20.17 4.70 -24.45
C GLY A 355 -19.96 6.18 -24.15
N ALA A 356 -20.82 6.74 -23.28
CA ALA A 356 -20.72 8.10 -22.78
C ALA A 356 -21.29 8.16 -21.36
N ILE A 357 -20.41 8.38 -20.38
CA ILE A 357 -20.74 8.36 -18.96
C ILE A 357 -20.22 9.65 -18.32
N PRO A 358 -21.03 10.41 -17.59
CA PRO A 358 -20.53 11.51 -16.78
C PRO A 358 -19.44 11.02 -15.81
N ALA A 359 -18.25 11.63 -15.87
CA ALA A 359 -17.09 11.14 -15.10
C ALA A 359 -17.36 11.15 -13.58
N ALA A 360 -18.14 12.11 -13.08
CA ALA A 360 -18.53 12.17 -11.67
C ALA A 360 -19.27 10.91 -11.20
N LEU A 361 -20.08 10.25 -12.08
CA LEU A 361 -20.79 9.02 -11.73
C LEU A 361 -19.83 7.84 -11.54
N LEU A 362 -18.65 7.89 -12.12
CA LEU A 362 -17.61 6.86 -12.02
C LEU A 362 -16.63 7.10 -10.88
N THR A 363 -16.69 8.27 -10.23
CA THR A 363 -15.74 8.69 -9.19
C THR A 363 -16.45 9.17 -7.93
N ASP A 364 -16.83 10.45 -7.86
CA ASP A 364 -17.32 11.08 -6.64
C ASP A 364 -18.77 10.71 -6.27
N GLU A 365 -19.57 10.36 -7.27
CA GLU A 365 -20.99 9.99 -7.12
C GLU A 365 -21.23 8.48 -7.12
N CYS A 366 -20.17 7.66 -6.98
CA CYS A 366 -20.30 6.22 -6.74
C CYS A 366 -21.19 5.96 -5.52
N PRO A 367 -21.99 4.88 -5.51
CA PRO A 367 -22.78 4.49 -4.34
C PRO A 367 -21.92 4.38 -3.09
N ARG A 368 -22.43 4.84 -1.96
CA ARG A 368 -21.77 4.71 -0.66
C ARG A 368 -22.78 4.19 0.33
N TYR A 369 -22.53 2.98 0.81
CA TYR A 369 -23.43 2.28 1.71
C TYR A 369 -22.97 2.43 3.16
N GLU A 370 -23.93 2.60 4.06
CA GLU A 370 -23.68 2.36 5.47
C GLU A 370 -23.66 0.86 5.71
N VAL A 371 -22.54 0.33 6.17
CA VAL A 371 -22.44 -1.08 6.54
C VAL A 371 -23.20 -1.34 7.82
N GLU A 372 -23.96 -2.44 7.87
CA GLU A 372 -24.55 -2.94 9.09
C GLU A 372 -23.46 -3.42 10.05
N ARG A 373 -23.66 -3.26 11.37
CA ARG A 373 -22.67 -3.52 12.39
C ARG A 373 -23.26 -4.27 13.55
N GLU A 374 -22.75 -5.45 13.79
CA GLU A 374 -23.15 -6.28 14.92
C GLU A 374 -21.92 -6.74 15.68
N PRO A 375 -21.72 -6.29 16.94
CA PRO A 375 -20.63 -6.76 17.77
C PRO A 375 -20.73 -8.27 17.99
N HIS A 376 -19.61 -8.94 17.87
CA HIS A 376 -19.53 -10.37 18.15
C HIS A 376 -18.46 -10.69 19.20
N LYS A 377 -18.48 -11.94 19.68
CA LYS A 377 -17.49 -12.40 20.64
C LYS A 377 -16.14 -12.58 19.95
N ILE A 378 -15.13 -11.91 20.47
CA ILE A 378 -13.76 -12.09 20.02
C ILE A 378 -13.20 -13.38 20.61
N GLU A 379 -12.70 -14.24 19.73
CA GLU A 379 -12.02 -15.48 20.11
C GLU A 379 -10.51 -15.29 19.97
N HIS A 380 -9.79 -15.39 21.07
CA HIS A 380 -8.32 -15.31 21.05
C HIS A 380 -7.73 -16.53 20.35
N ALA A 381 -6.67 -16.32 19.60
CA ALA A 381 -5.91 -17.39 18.96
C ALA A 381 -4.49 -17.43 19.53
N GLU A 382 -3.98 -18.65 19.71
CA GLU A 382 -2.58 -18.81 20.10
C GLU A 382 -1.67 -18.53 18.89
N PRO A 383 -0.61 -17.73 19.06
CA PRO A 383 0.34 -17.48 17.98
C PRO A 383 0.99 -18.76 17.45
N SER A 384 1.11 -18.86 16.15
CA SER A 384 1.82 -19.98 15.51
C SER A 384 3.29 -20.01 15.94
N THR A 385 3.82 -21.21 16.20
CA THR A 385 5.24 -21.42 16.51
C THR A 385 6.18 -21.02 15.37
N HIS A 386 5.68 -20.93 14.13
CA HIS A 386 6.44 -20.45 12.98
C HIS A 386 6.88 -18.99 13.12
N ASN A 387 6.19 -18.18 13.95
CA ASN A 387 6.58 -16.80 14.19
C ASN A 387 7.92 -16.65 14.92
N SER A 388 8.32 -17.66 15.70
CA SER A 388 9.63 -17.71 16.38
C SER A 388 10.77 -18.25 15.48
N SER A 389 10.48 -18.62 14.22
CA SER A 389 11.50 -19.12 13.30
C SER A 389 12.33 -17.96 12.72
N PRO A 390 13.65 -18.16 12.45
CA PRO A 390 14.47 -17.13 11.81
C PRO A 390 13.91 -16.71 10.45
N LYS A 391 13.71 -15.41 10.25
CA LYS A 391 13.13 -14.81 9.03
C LYS A 391 14.17 -14.13 8.13
N ALA A 392 15.46 -14.18 8.49
CA ALA A 392 16.54 -13.52 7.74
C ALA A 392 16.59 -13.93 6.26
N TRP A 393 16.31 -15.20 5.95
CA TRP A 393 16.31 -15.73 4.59
C TRP A 393 15.32 -14.98 3.66
N ILE A 394 14.28 -14.30 4.20
CA ILE A 394 13.32 -13.51 3.43
C ILE A 394 14.04 -12.31 2.83
N TYR A 395 14.58 -11.44 3.69
CA TYR A 395 15.21 -10.19 3.24
C TYR A 395 16.61 -10.39 2.65
N GLU A 396 17.25 -11.56 2.85
CA GLU A 396 18.52 -11.92 2.18
C GLU A 396 18.34 -12.12 0.66
N GLN A 397 17.12 -12.38 0.17
CA GLN A 397 16.80 -12.47 -1.25
C GLN A 397 16.64 -11.10 -1.92
N TYR A 398 16.49 -10.04 -1.12
CA TYR A 398 16.23 -8.69 -1.59
C TYR A 398 17.54 -7.89 -1.72
N ASP A 399 17.66 -7.11 -2.78
CA ASP A 399 18.72 -6.10 -2.84
C ASP A 399 18.33 -4.93 -1.93
N GLN A 400 18.98 -4.87 -0.78
CA GLN A 400 18.74 -3.86 0.25
C GLN A 400 19.57 -2.59 0.04
N LEU A 401 20.53 -2.59 -0.88
CA LEU A 401 21.57 -1.57 -1.02
C LEU A 401 21.55 -0.82 -2.35
N VAL A 402 20.80 -1.27 -3.32
CA VAL A 402 20.68 -0.60 -4.62
C VAL A 402 20.28 0.87 -4.41
N GLY A 403 20.82 1.76 -5.23
CA GLY A 403 20.68 3.21 -5.04
C GLY A 403 21.57 3.78 -3.92
N SER A 404 22.26 2.93 -3.12
CA SER A 404 23.26 3.31 -2.10
C SER A 404 22.75 4.33 -1.06
N ARG A 405 21.47 4.28 -0.67
CA ARG A 405 20.88 5.16 0.36
C ARG A 405 20.73 4.48 1.71
N THR A 406 20.64 3.15 1.75
CA THR A 406 20.37 2.37 2.95
C THR A 406 21.56 2.44 3.92
N VAL A 407 21.36 3.01 5.08
CA VAL A 407 22.36 3.12 6.18
C VAL A 407 22.05 2.18 7.34
N ARG A 408 20.76 1.85 7.56
CA ARG A 408 20.33 0.79 8.47
C ARG A 408 19.52 -0.23 7.67
N ARG A 409 20.01 -1.47 7.67
CA ARG A 409 19.42 -2.60 6.93
C ARG A 409 18.32 -3.27 7.73
N PRO A 410 17.51 -4.16 7.10
CA PRO A 410 16.60 -5.06 7.82
C PRO A 410 17.30 -5.87 8.92
N GLY A 411 16.55 -6.31 9.92
CA GLY A 411 17.03 -7.16 11.02
C GLY A 411 16.67 -6.66 12.41
N LEU A 412 16.22 -5.40 12.50
CA LEU A 412 15.57 -4.81 13.67
C LEU A 412 14.37 -3.99 13.19
N ASP A 413 13.96 -2.97 13.94
CA ASP A 413 12.68 -2.25 13.86
C ASP A 413 12.37 -1.58 12.52
N ALA A 414 13.19 -0.60 12.11
CA ALA A 414 12.97 0.15 10.88
C ALA A 414 14.27 0.30 10.07
N ALA A 415 14.15 0.33 8.76
CA ALA A 415 15.24 0.71 7.89
C ALA A 415 15.42 2.23 7.86
N VAL A 416 16.67 2.68 7.60
CA VAL A 416 16.98 4.10 7.43
C VAL A 416 17.70 4.33 6.11
N LEU A 417 17.16 5.26 5.32
CA LEU A 417 17.72 5.69 4.04
C LEU A 417 18.26 7.12 4.16
N ARG A 418 19.48 7.35 3.70
CA ARG A 418 20.04 8.71 3.70
C ARG A 418 19.42 9.59 2.63
N LEU A 419 19.02 10.80 3.00
CA LEU A 419 18.56 11.87 2.11
C LEU A 419 19.77 12.64 1.59
N ARG A 420 20.28 12.26 0.43
CA ARG A 420 21.47 12.87 -0.17
C ARG A 420 21.16 14.21 -0.82
N PRO A 421 22.07 15.20 -0.74
CA PRO A 421 23.45 15.12 -0.23
C PRO A 421 23.56 15.30 1.29
N SER A 422 22.46 15.63 1.99
CA SER A 422 22.45 15.90 3.43
C SER A 422 22.84 14.67 4.27
N LEU A 423 22.97 14.86 5.58
CA LEU A 423 23.10 13.77 6.56
C LEU A 423 21.77 13.39 7.18
N ARG A 424 20.66 14.02 6.77
CA ARG A 424 19.33 13.58 7.18
C ARG A 424 19.03 12.19 6.66
N GLY A 425 18.14 11.49 7.32
CA GLY A 425 17.66 10.17 6.93
C GLY A 425 16.14 10.08 6.96
N LEU A 426 15.62 9.11 6.25
CA LEU A 426 14.23 8.69 6.29
C LEU A 426 14.16 7.30 6.92
N ALA A 427 13.55 7.20 8.10
CA ALA A 427 13.21 5.93 8.72
C ALA A 427 11.87 5.44 8.15
N VAL A 428 11.78 4.14 7.82
CA VAL A 428 10.59 3.54 7.21
C VAL A 428 10.29 2.19 7.85
N SER A 429 9.02 1.98 8.20
CA SER A 429 8.53 0.72 8.77
C SER A 429 7.16 0.36 8.20
N LEU A 430 6.83 -0.92 8.26
CA LEU A 430 5.52 -1.47 7.92
C LEU A 430 5.18 -2.53 8.96
N GLN A 431 4.02 -2.41 9.60
CA GLN A 431 3.62 -3.26 10.72
C GLN A 431 2.11 -3.49 10.72
N GLY A 432 1.69 -4.72 10.94
CA GLY A 432 0.30 -5.07 11.24
C GLY A 432 0.09 -5.49 12.70
N PRO A 433 -1.08 -6.03 13.05
CA PRO A 433 -1.35 -6.51 14.39
C PRO A 433 -0.43 -7.69 14.75
N PRO A 434 -0.09 -7.86 16.05
CA PRO A 434 0.70 -9.01 16.51
C PRO A 434 0.02 -10.35 16.17
N PRO A 435 0.78 -11.44 16.02
CA PRO A 435 0.23 -12.76 15.79
C PRO A 435 -0.79 -13.15 16.86
N GLY A 436 -1.95 -13.64 16.42
CA GLY A 436 -3.03 -14.07 17.32
C GLY A 436 -3.94 -12.94 17.83
N GLU A 437 -3.66 -11.67 17.55
CA GLU A 437 -4.59 -10.59 17.87
C GLU A 437 -5.87 -10.70 17.02
N ARG A 438 -7.02 -10.61 17.69
CA ARG A 438 -8.35 -10.75 17.05
C ARG A 438 -9.29 -9.59 17.40
N ASP A 439 -8.93 -8.76 18.40
CA ASP A 439 -9.70 -7.56 18.71
C ASP A 439 -9.42 -6.50 17.65
N PRO A 440 -10.41 -6.10 16.85
CA PRO A 440 -10.18 -5.19 15.72
C PRO A 440 -9.72 -3.80 16.16
N PHE A 441 -10.24 -3.27 17.29
CA PHE A 441 -9.79 -1.99 17.80
C PHE A 441 -8.33 -2.05 18.26
N ARG A 442 -7.96 -3.10 19.00
CA ARG A 442 -6.57 -3.32 19.42
C ARG A 442 -5.64 -3.55 18.23
N ALA A 443 -6.10 -4.29 17.21
CA ALA A 443 -5.35 -4.52 15.98
C ALA A 443 -4.97 -3.20 15.30
N GLY A 444 -5.92 -2.27 15.15
CA GLY A 444 -5.66 -0.94 14.60
C GLY A 444 -4.69 -0.11 15.46
N VAL A 445 -4.92 -0.08 16.79
CA VAL A 445 -4.02 0.64 17.71
C VAL A 445 -2.60 0.09 17.67
N LEU A 446 -2.44 -1.23 17.77
CA LEU A 446 -1.12 -1.87 17.85
C LEU A 446 -0.33 -1.76 16.56
N ALA A 447 -0.98 -1.81 15.39
CA ALA A 447 -0.34 -1.59 14.10
C ALA A 447 0.27 -0.17 14.00
N VAL A 448 -0.49 0.86 14.38
CA VAL A 448 -0.01 2.26 14.39
C VAL A 448 1.12 2.46 15.40
N LEU A 449 0.94 2.00 16.64
CA LEU A 449 1.94 2.19 17.69
C LEU A 449 3.22 1.40 17.39
N GLY A 450 3.11 0.17 16.88
CA GLY A 450 4.26 -0.65 16.47
C GLY A 450 5.06 0.02 15.37
N ALA A 451 4.38 0.46 14.29
CA ALA A 451 5.04 1.17 13.20
C ALA A 451 5.75 2.46 13.66
N ALA A 452 5.12 3.24 14.54
CA ALA A 452 5.72 4.46 15.08
C ALA A 452 6.88 4.18 16.04
N ARG A 453 6.79 3.12 16.90
CA ARG A 453 7.89 2.70 17.78
C ARG A 453 9.10 2.23 16.98
N ASN A 454 8.87 1.46 15.91
CA ASN A 454 9.94 1.01 15.00
C ASN A 454 10.71 2.19 14.39
N VAL A 455 9.98 3.20 13.91
CA VAL A 455 10.60 4.44 13.39
C VAL A 455 11.38 5.17 14.50
N ALA A 456 10.83 5.28 15.71
CA ALA A 456 11.49 5.94 16.84
C ALA A 456 12.76 5.19 17.29
N CYS A 457 12.74 3.84 17.32
CA CYS A 457 13.89 2.99 17.62
C CYS A 457 15.01 3.13 16.58
N ALA A 458 14.66 3.51 15.35
CA ALA A 458 15.65 3.84 14.33
C ALA A 458 16.14 5.31 14.39
N GLY A 459 15.73 6.08 15.39
CA GLY A 459 16.13 7.48 15.60
C GLY A 459 15.34 8.48 14.76
N GLY A 460 14.21 8.06 14.16
CA GLY A 460 13.34 8.90 13.36
C GLY A 460 12.20 9.51 14.18
N GLU A 461 11.88 10.78 13.93
CA GLU A 461 10.62 11.40 14.36
C GLU A 461 9.50 10.91 13.45
N PRO A 462 8.50 10.15 13.94
CA PRO A 462 7.36 9.75 13.11
C PRO A 462 6.62 10.97 12.57
N LEU A 463 6.34 10.98 11.26
CA LEU A 463 5.74 12.14 10.58
C LEU A 463 4.36 11.85 9.99
N ALA A 464 4.14 10.69 9.42
CA ALA A 464 2.89 10.32 8.79
C ALA A 464 2.75 8.81 8.58
N LEU A 465 1.51 8.39 8.33
CA LEU A 465 1.09 7.00 8.17
C LEU A 465 0.47 6.76 6.78
N THR A 466 0.54 5.52 6.35
CA THR A 466 -0.28 4.92 5.29
C THR A 466 -0.85 3.62 5.82
N ASP A 467 -2.06 3.24 5.43
CA ASP A 467 -2.70 2.02 5.92
C ASP A 467 -3.20 1.10 4.79
N CYS A 468 -3.22 -0.19 5.04
CA CYS A 468 -3.85 -1.19 4.19
C CYS A 468 -4.81 -2.01 5.05
N LEU A 469 -6.10 -1.88 4.79
CA LEU A 469 -7.16 -2.48 5.58
C LEU A 469 -7.58 -3.82 4.93
N ASN A 470 -7.18 -4.94 5.52
CA ASN A 470 -7.49 -6.28 5.02
C ASN A 470 -8.57 -6.92 5.92
N PHE A 471 -9.77 -7.13 5.36
CA PHE A 471 -10.94 -7.67 6.07
C PHE A 471 -11.73 -8.62 5.18
N GLY A 472 -12.63 -9.38 5.77
CA GLY A 472 -13.61 -10.19 5.07
C GLY A 472 -14.69 -9.36 4.35
N ASN A 473 -15.80 -10.01 4.01
CA ASN A 473 -16.93 -9.37 3.34
C ASN A 473 -17.64 -8.36 4.26
N PRO A 474 -17.62 -7.04 3.95
CA PRO A 474 -18.18 -5.99 4.79
C PRO A 474 -19.71 -6.00 4.84
N GLU A 475 -20.39 -6.73 3.96
CA GLU A 475 -21.85 -6.93 3.99
C GLU A 475 -22.28 -7.87 5.12
N LYS A 476 -21.31 -8.63 5.71
CA LYS A 476 -21.54 -9.39 6.94
C LYS A 476 -21.49 -8.41 8.13
N PRO A 477 -22.55 -8.25 8.95
CA PRO A 477 -22.58 -7.22 10.02
C PRO A 477 -21.45 -7.33 11.04
N ALA A 478 -20.95 -8.54 11.29
CA ALA A 478 -19.78 -8.77 12.14
C ALA A 478 -18.51 -8.14 11.54
N ILE A 479 -18.28 -8.30 10.24
CA ILE A 479 -17.11 -7.74 9.53
C ILE A 479 -17.25 -6.22 9.39
N GLY A 480 -18.46 -5.70 9.16
CA GLY A 480 -18.72 -4.26 9.17
C GLY A 480 -18.38 -3.62 10.52
N TRP A 481 -18.66 -4.32 11.61
CA TRP A 481 -18.25 -3.89 12.96
C TRP A 481 -16.74 -3.97 13.15
N GLU A 482 -16.09 -5.04 12.73
CA GLU A 482 -14.63 -5.19 12.80
C GLU A 482 -13.89 -4.07 12.05
N LEU A 483 -14.33 -3.75 10.85
CA LEU A 483 -13.78 -2.67 10.01
C LEU A 483 -13.90 -1.32 10.74
N GLU A 484 -15.07 -0.99 11.27
CA GLU A 484 -15.28 0.23 12.03
C GLU A 484 -14.37 0.32 13.26
N GLN A 485 -14.28 -0.76 14.05
CA GLN A 485 -13.44 -0.78 15.26
C GLN A 485 -11.95 -0.61 14.94
N ALA A 486 -11.47 -1.26 13.86
CA ALA A 486 -10.07 -1.13 13.46
C ALA A 486 -9.75 0.30 12.99
N ILE A 487 -10.62 0.92 12.20
CA ILE A 487 -10.46 2.32 11.77
C ILE A 487 -10.49 3.27 12.98
N ASP A 488 -11.38 3.07 13.94
CA ASP A 488 -11.42 3.85 15.19
C ASP A 488 -10.13 3.66 16.00
N GLY A 489 -9.57 2.43 16.03
CA GLY A 489 -8.29 2.13 16.66
C GLY A 489 -7.13 2.90 16.01
N ILE A 490 -7.02 2.84 14.67
CA ILE A 490 -6.02 3.58 13.89
C ILE A 490 -6.15 5.09 14.17
N SER A 491 -7.37 5.62 14.02
CA SER A 491 -7.63 7.05 14.21
C SER A 491 -7.19 7.54 15.58
N ARG A 492 -7.57 6.85 16.66
CA ARG A 492 -7.21 7.25 18.03
C ARG A 492 -5.71 7.16 18.29
N ALA A 493 -5.03 6.16 17.76
CA ALA A 493 -3.59 6.03 17.93
C ALA A 493 -2.83 7.11 17.14
N ALA A 494 -3.26 7.40 15.90
CA ALA A 494 -2.72 8.46 15.07
C ALA A 494 -2.91 9.85 15.72
N ASP A 495 -4.11 10.14 16.26
CA ASP A 495 -4.39 11.37 17.00
C ASP A 495 -3.51 11.53 18.24
N ALA A 496 -3.32 10.45 19.03
CA ALA A 496 -2.47 10.48 20.22
C ALA A 496 -1.00 10.76 19.90
N LEU A 497 -0.52 10.25 18.76
CA LEU A 497 0.81 10.53 18.24
C LEU A 497 0.90 11.92 17.61
N GLY A 498 -0.22 12.47 17.13
CA GLY A 498 -0.30 13.74 16.39
C GLY A 498 0.24 13.61 14.97
N ILE A 499 0.04 12.47 14.30
CA ILE A 499 0.52 12.20 12.93
C ILE A 499 -0.64 11.81 12.01
N PRO A 500 -0.69 12.32 10.76
CA PRO A 500 -1.79 12.04 9.83
C PRO A 500 -1.63 10.69 9.10
N VAL A 501 -2.76 10.12 8.66
CA VAL A 501 -2.86 9.05 7.66
C VAL A 501 -3.07 9.71 6.31
N VAL A 502 -2.09 9.66 5.42
CA VAL A 502 -2.08 10.47 4.19
C VAL A 502 -2.36 9.67 2.92
N SER A 503 -2.35 8.35 3.01
CA SER A 503 -2.68 7.43 1.92
C SER A 503 -3.09 6.08 2.49
N GLY A 504 -3.60 5.21 1.65
CA GLY A 504 -3.94 3.86 2.04
C GLY A 504 -4.63 3.08 0.93
N ASN A 505 -5.03 1.86 1.28
CA ASN A 505 -5.74 0.94 0.42
C ASN A 505 -6.72 0.11 1.26
N VAL A 506 -7.79 -0.36 0.66
CA VAL A 506 -8.75 -1.26 1.30
C VAL A 506 -8.86 -2.54 0.50
N SER A 507 -8.68 -3.68 1.17
CA SER A 507 -8.85 -5.02 0.63
C SER A 507 -9.96 -5.71 1.43
N LEU A 508 -11.12 -5.83 0.85
CA LEU A 508 -12.27 -6.51 1.45
C LEU A 508 -12.58 -7.82 0.71
N TYR A 509 -13.58 -8.55 1.21
CA TYR A 509 -13.96 -9.86 0.68
C TYR A 509 -12.84 -10.91 0.75
N ASN A 510 -11.91 -10.77 1.71
CA ASN A 510 -10.91 -11.81 1.97
C ASN A 510 -11.58 -12.96 2.74
N ASP A 511 -12.43 -13.67 2.03
CA ASP A 511 -13.20 -14.82 2.50
C ASP A 511 -12.90 -16.05 1.64
N THR A 512 -12.85 -17.22 2.28
CA THR A 512 -12.73 -18.52 1.60
C THR A 512 -13.66 -19.52 2.26
N ASP A 513 -14.56 -20.12 1.49
CA ASP A 513 -15.56 -21.07 1.97
C ASP A 513 -16.37 -20.55 3.17
N GLY A 514 -16.78 -19.28 3.12
CA GLY A 514 -17.58 -18.62 4.14
C GLY A 514 -16.80 -18.19 5.40
N ARG A 515 -15.48 -18.45 5.46
CA ARG A 515 -14.57 -18.02 6.54
C ARG A 515 -13.85 -16.74 6.16
N SER A 516 -13.96 -15.72 6.98
CA SER A 516 -13.23 -14.47 6.83
C SER A 516 -11.85 -14.56 7.47
N ILE A 517 -10.88 -13.81 6.93
CA ILE A 517 -9.60 -13.58 7.60
C ILE A 517 -9.83 -12.77 8.89
N PRO A 518 -8.92 -12.81 9.87
CA PRO A 518 -8.98 -11.92 11.02
C PRO A 518 -8.79 -10.45 10.62
N PRO A 519 -9.26 -9.50 11.45
CA PRO A 519 -9.03 -8.07 11.26
C PRO A 519 -7.53 -7.77 11.10
N THR A 520 -7.10 -7.34 9.94
CA THR A 520 -5.67 -7.18 9.63
C THR A 520 -5.37 -5.82 9.00
N PRO A 521 -5.41 -4.72 9.78
CA PRO A 521 -4.87 -3.45 9.34
C PRO A 521 -3.34 -3.51 9.33
N VAL A 522 -2.72 -3.18 8.21
CA VAL A 522 -1.25 -3.06 8.07
C VAL A 522 -0.91 -1.59 7.87
N VAL A 523 -0.02 -1.06 8.71
CA VAL A 523 0.28 0.37 8.76
C VAL A 523 1.75 0.63 8.44
N GLY A 524 2.00 1.46 7.43
CA GLY A 524 3.31 2.02 7.14
C GLY A 524 3.52 3.34 7.87
N CYS A 525 4.71 3.53 8.44
CA CYS A 525 5.11 4.77 9.07
C CYS A 525 6.42 5.27 8.47
N ILE A 526 6.47 6.58 8.20
CA ILE A 526 7.71 7.26 7.82
C ILE A 526 8.12 8.25 8.90
N GLY A 527 9.43 8.45 9.07
CA GLY A 527 9.94 9.43 10.02
C GLY A 527 11.26 10.04 9.58
N LEU A 528 11.50 11.27 10.04
CA LEU A 528 12.70 12.03 9.72
C LEU A 528 13.78 11.80 10.76
N VAL A 529 14.93 11.33 10.30
CA VAL A 529 16.16 11.21 11.11
C VAL A 529 16.99 12.46 10.89
N PRO A 530 17.30 13.21 11.96
CA PRO A 530 18.06 14.46 11.82
C PRO A 530 19.49 14.27 11.28
N ASP A 531 20.17 13.20 11.73
CA ASP A 531 21.54 12.89 11.31
C ASP A 531 21.80 11.38 11.38
N VAL A 532 22.05 10.76 10.24
CA VAL A 532 22.28 9.32 10.12
C VAL A 532 23.56 8.80 10.78
N ARG A 533 24.43 9.67 11.29
CA ARG A 533 25.61 9.28 12.05
C ARG A 533 25.31 8.91 13.50
N PHE A 534 24.13 9.27 14.00
CA PHE A 534 23.69 9.08 15.38
C PHE A 534 22.48 8.15 15.49
N LEU A 535 22.48 7.07 14.72
CA LEU A 535 21.44 6.05 14.78
C LEU A 535 21.69 5.08 15.94
N PRO A 536 20.66 4.72 16.73
CA PRO A 536 20.73 3.55 17.60
C PRO A 536 20.89 2.30 16.72
N GLY A 537 22.03 1.66 16.78
CA GLY A 537 22.33 0.50 15.91
C GLY A 537 22.55 -0.78 16.72
N ALA A 538 23.75 -0.95 17.25
CA ALA A 538 24.16 -2.12 18.01
C ALA A 538 24.74 -1.71 19.36
N TRP A 539 24.40 -2.41 20.42
CA TRP A 539 25.00 -2.17 21.73
C TRP A 539 26.48 -2.54 21.74
N ARG A 540 27.21 -2.01 22.71
CA ARG A 540 28.67 -2.14 22.84
C ARG A 540 29.02 -2.77 24.17
N SER A 541 30.17 -3.41 24.25
CA SER A 541 30.68 -3.95 25.53
C SER A 541 30.75 -2.85 26.58
N GLY A 542 30.18 -3.11 27.76
CA GLY A 542 30.09 -2.18 28.87
C GLY A 542 28.86 -1.28 28.89
N ASP A 543 28.03 -1.29 27.83
CA ASP A 543 26.79 -0.54 27.80
C ASP A 543 25.81 -1.03 28.89
N VAL A 544 25.07 -0.10 29.45
CA VAL A 544 23.97 -0.38 30.38
C VAL A 544 22.71 -0.71 29.57
N VAL A 545 22.07 -1.84 29.89
CA VAL A 545 20.81 -2.26 29.29
C VAL A 545 19.65 -1.76 30.16
N LEU A 546 18.73 -1.05 29.51
CA LEU A 546 17.57 -0.42 30.13
C LEU A 546 16.28 -0.88 29.43
N ILE A 547 15.15 -0.83 30.13
CA ILE A 547 13.83 -0.93 29.54
C ILE A 547 13.07 0.38 29.79
N ALA A 548 12.54 0.95 28.69
CA ALA A 548 11.53 1.98 28.76
C ALA A 548 10.15 1.34 28.59
N THR A 549 9.18 1.71 29.45
CA THR A 549 7.84 1.11 29.44
C THR A 549 6.77 2.20 29.46
N ALA A 550 5.80 2.10 28.55
CA ALA A 550 4.55 2.83 28.66
C ALA A 550 3.67 2.16 29.73
N PRO A 551 3.24 2.88 30.76
CA PRO A 551 2.40 2.28 31.80
C PRO A 551 0.97 2.04 31.30
N GLY A 552 0.36 0.95 31.74
CA GLY A 552 -1.03 0.61 31.44
C GLY A 552 -1.19 -0.28 30.21
N ASP A 553 -2.42 -0.74 30.00
CA ASP A 553 -2.81 -1.52 28.81
C ASP A 553 -3.44 -0.55 27.82
N LEU A 554 -2.76 -0.27 26.70
CA LEU A 554 -3.14 0.70 25.66
C LEU A 554 -3.45 2.13 26.20
N ASP A 555 -2.64 2.62 27.13
CA ASP A 555 -2.67 4.06 27.45
C ASP A 555 -1.98 4.84 26.30
N LEU A 556 -2.79 5.35 25.37
CA LEU A 556 -2.31 6.01 24.16
C LEU A 556 -1.45 7.23 24.45
N ALA A 557 -1.72 7.97 25.54
CA ALA A 557 -0.90 9.12 25.92
C ALA A 557 0.47 8.69 26.44
N ALA A 558 0.53 7.60 27.19
CA ALA A 558 1.79 7.00 27.65
C ALA A 558 2.60 6.40 26.50
N GLU A 559 1.94 5.71 25.57
CA GLU A 559 2.57 5.17 24.34
C GLU A 559 3.16 6.29 23.48
N ALA A 560 2.41 7.35 23.22
CA ALA A 560 2.90 8.51 22.48
C ALA A 560 4.06 9.22 23.20
N ALA A 561 4.05 9.24 24.53
CA ALA A 561 5.18 9.77 25.30
C ALA A 561 6.43 8.87 25.18
N LEU A 562 6.25 7.55 25.17
CA LEU A 562 7.33 6.58 24.94
C LEU A 562 7.97 6.78 23.57
N VAL A 563 7.18 6.84 22.50
CA VAL A 563 7.65 7.09 21.13
C VAL A 563 8.46 8.40 21.08
N ARG A 564 7.91 9.49 21.64
CA ARG A 564 8.62 10.80 21.69
C ARG A 564 9.90 10.76 22.51
N PHE A 565 9.93 10.00 23.58
CA PHE A 565 11.12 9.84 24.39
C PHE A 565 12.23 9.15 23.61
N VAL A 566 11.93 8.03 22.94
CA VAL A 566 12.91 7.16 22.29
C VAL A 566 13.61 7.88 21.13
N TRP A 567 12.88 8.50 20.21
CA TRP A 567 13.52 9.18 19.08
C TRP A 567 14.33 10.41 19.53
N LYS A 568 13.90 11.11 20.60
CA LYS A 568 14.69 12.22 21.16
C LYS A 568 15.95 11.75 21.87
N ALA A 569 15.90 10.56 22.46
CA ALA A 569 17.05 9.95 23.13
C ALA A 569 18.07 9.32 22.14
N ALA A 570 17.66 9.08 20.90
CA ALA A 570 18.47 8.38 19.89
C ALA A 570 19.94 8.82 19.80
N PRO A 571 20.31 10.13 19.88
CA PRO A 571 21.71 10.55 19.78
C PRO A 571 22.63 10.04 20.89
N VAL A 572 22.08 9.56 22.01
CA VAL A 572 22.87 9.03 23.15
C VAL A 572 22.70 7.51 23.31
N LEU A 573 21.83 6.89 22.51
CA LEU A 573 21.60 5.45 22.54
C LEU A 573 22.55 4.73 21.57
N THR A 574 23.06 3.59 22.00
CA THR A 574 23.76 2.65 21.13
C THR A 574 22.79 1.65 20.49
N LEU A 575 21.74 1.27 21.22
CA LEU A 575 20.62 0.44 20.74
C LEU A 575 19.30 1.00 21.23
N ALA A 576 18.29 0.93 20.38
CA ALA A 576 16.86 0.96 20.73
C ALA A 576 16.16 -0.12 19.91
N HIS A 577 15.31 -0.93 20.56
CA HIS A 577 14.62 -2.04 19.92
C HIS A 577 13.25 -2.29 20.58
N ASP A 578 12.20 -2.33 19.75
CA ASP A 578 10.80 -2.53 20.21
C ASP A 578 10.62 -3.96 20.74
N VAL A 579 9.88 -4.09 21.82
CA VAL A 579 9.47 -5.39 22.36
C VAL A 579 8.14 -5.76 21.73
N SER A 580 8.19 -6.55 20.66
CA SER A 580 7.03 -6.99 19.88
C SER A 580 6.80 -8.50 20.03
N ASP A 581 6.76 -9.24 18.93
CA ASP A 581 6.52 -10.67 18.88
C ASP A 581 7.56 -11.47 19.69
N GLY A 582 7.08 -12.42 20.49
CA GLY A 582 7.95 -13.21 21.38
C GLY A 582 8.36 -12.50 22.68
N GLY A 583 8.01 -11.22 22.83
CA GLY A 583 8.21 -10.46 24.07
C GLY A 583 9.67 -10.12 24.36
N LEU A 584 9.93 -9.70 25.61
CA LEU A 584 11.24 -9.16 26.02
C LEU A 584 12.40 -10.14 25.81
N ALA A 585 12.20 -11.43 26.04
CA ALA A 585 13.27 -12.41 25.90
C ALA A 585 13.70 -12.53 24.42
N GLU A 586 12.75 -12.47 23.51
CA GLU A 586 13.06 -12.51 22.07
C GLU A 586 13.74 -11.21 21.63
N ALA A 587 13.23 -10.05 22.03
CA ALA A 587 13.85 -8.76 21.71
C ALA A 587 15.33 -8.67 22.20
N LEU A 588 15.64 -9.21 23.39
CA LEU A 588 17.01 -9.29 23.86
C LEU A 588 17.87 -10.23 23.02
N ARG A 589 17.33 -11.39 22.63
CA ARG A 589 18.02 -12.35 21.75
C ARG A 589 18.32 -11.74 20.37
N GLU A 590 17.36 -11.00 19.79
CA GLU A 590 17.54 -10.29 18.52
C GLU A 590 18.60 -9.20 18.64
N ALA A 591 18.59 -8.42 19.73
CA ALA A 591 19.61 -7.42 20.02
C ALA A 591 21.02 -8.04 20.17
N GLU A 592 21.15 -9.19 20.84
CA GLU A 592 22.38 -9.96 20.93
C GLU A 592 22.88 -10.45 19.57
N GLN A 593 21.98 -11.04 18.79
CA GLN A 593 22.30 -11.54 17.45
C GLN A 593 22.74 -10.41 16.51
N TYR A 594 22.04 -9.28 16.53
CA TYR A 594 22.34 -8.13 15.68
C TYR A 594 23.66 -7.46 16.05
N SER A 595 23.92 -7.35 17.36
CA SER A 595 25.14 -6.70 17.89
C SER A 595 26.36 -7.62 17.94
N GLY A 596 26.16 -8.94 17.92
CA GLY A 596 27.23 -9.93 18.08
C GLY A 596 27.82 -9.99 19.49
N LEU A 597 27.15 -9.42 20.51
CA LEU A 597 27.58 -9.35 21.90
C LEU A 597 26.42 -9.78 22.80
N ALA A 598 26.72 -10.60 23.83
CA ALA A 598 25.78 -11.02 24.84
C ALA A 598 25.62 -9.96 25.96
N ALA A 599 24.44 -9.96 26.59
CA ALA A 599 24.19 -9.15 27.75
C ALA A 599 23.88 -10.01 29.00
N GLU A 600 24.35 -9.56 30.17
CA GLU A 600 23.89 -10.09 31.47
C GLU A 600 22.69 -9.27 31.93
N VAL A 601 21.49 -9.91 31.94
CA VAL A 601 20.26 -9.22 32.27
C VAL A 601 19.44 -9.97 33.33
N GLU A 602 18.78 -9.22 34.19
CA GLU A 602 17.71 -9.72 35.05
C GLU A 602 16.36 -9.31 34.44
N LEU A 603 15.56 -10.30 34.02
CA LEU A 603 14.28 -10.03 33.41
C LEU A 603 13.28 -9.45 34.43
N PRO A 604 12.70 -8.28 34.19
CA PRO A 604 11.68 -7.71 35.05
C PRO A 604 10.36 -8.49 34.95
N ALA A 605 9.41 -8.19 35.84
CA ALA A 605 8.07 -8.68 35.69
C ALA A 605 7.43 -8.16 34.37
N GLN A 606 6.62 -9.00 33.75
CA GLN A 606 5.97 -8.66 32.49
C GLN A 606 5.09 -7.41 32.65
N ALA A 607 5.30 -6.41 31.81
CA ALA A 607 4.47 -5.22 31.73
C ALA A 607 3.32 -5.41 30.73
N LYS A 608 2.27 -4.60 30.87
CA LYS A 608 1.09 -4.65 29.98
C LYS A 608 1.14 -3.64 28.83
N GLY A 609 1.95 -2.58 28.92
CA GLY A 609 2.09 -1.56 27.88
C GLY A 609 3.28 -1.81 26.98
N GLY A 610 3.46 -0.96 25.98
CA GLY A 610 4.61 -1.02 25.06
C GLY A 610 5.92 -0.91 25.82
N GLN A 611 6.91 -1.70 25.39
CA GLN A 611 8.24 -1.74 25.98
C GLN A 611 9.30 -1.57 24.88
N ILE A 612 10.39 -0.92 25.24
CA ILE A 612 11.56 -0.76 24.33
C ILE A 612 12.82 -1.08 25.10
N VAL A 613 13.64 -1.97 24.55
CA VAL A 613 15.00 -2.26 25.02
C VAL A 613 15.90 -1.14 24.56
N LEU A 614 16.63 -0.54 25.50
CA LEU A 614 17.59 0.53 25.23
C LEU A 614 18.96 0.12 25.71
N ALA A 615 20.01 0.58 25.02
CA ALA A 615 21.37 0.49 25.55
C ALA A 615 22.10 1.82 25.33
N CYS A 616 22.95 2.18 26.29
CA CYS A 616 23.81 3.37 26.21
C CYS A 616 25.06 3.19 27.04
N ALA A 617 26.09 4.05 26.83
CA ALA A 617 27.24 4.12 27.69
C ALA A 617 26.84 4.47 29.14
N PRO A 618 27.55 3.96 30.16
CA PRO A 618 27.26 4.25 31.57
C PRO A 618 27.14 5.75 31.89
N ASP A 619 27.98 6.58 31.29
CA ASP A 619 28.00 8.03 31.50
C ASP A 619 26.79 8.75 30.87
N ASP A 620 26.10 8.13 29.92
CA ASP A 620 24.92 8.69 29.26
C ASP A 620 23.60 8.36 29.97
N VAL A 621 23.59 7.44 30.93
CA VAL A 621 22.40 7.05 31.67
C VAL A 621 21.70 8.26 32.35
N GLU A 622 22.50 9.15 32.97
CA GLU A 622 22.00 10.34 33.62
C GLU A 622 21.34 11.31 32.64
N ARG A 623 21.80 11.37 31.39
CA ARG A 623 21.24 12.21 30.32
C ARG A 623 19.86 11.76 29.88
N LEU A 624 19.57 10.45 29.99
CA LEU A 624 18.26 9.89 29.68
C LEU A 624 17.21 10.23 30.74
N GLY A 625 17.65 10.58 31.96
CA GLY A 625 16.77 10.71 33.12
C GLY A 625 16.37 9.33 33.70
N THR A 626 15.75 9.32 34.88
CA THR A 626 15.42 8.07 35.56
C THR A 626 13.95 7.71 35.51
N LYS A 627 13.06 8.62 35.09
CA LYS A 627 11.62 8.41 35.13
C LYS A 627 11.16 7.47 34.02
N GLY A 628 10.58 6.33 34.40
CA GLY A 628 10.07 5.34 33.45
C GLY A 628 11.14 4.42 32.83
N LEU A 629 12.38 4.50 33.29
CA LEU A 629 13.47 3.62 32.87
C LEU A 629 13.82 2.63 33.98
N GLN A 630 13.95 1.37 33.62
CA GLN A 630 14.42 0.32 34.50
C GLN A 630 15.74 -0.26 33.95
N ARG A 631 16.81 -0.19 34.76
CA ARG A 631 18.06 -0.89 34.44
C ARG A 631 17.85 -2.38 34.67
N ILE A 632 18.18 -3.20 33.67
CA ILE A 632 18.05 -4.66 33.71
C ILE A 632 19.39 -5.38 33.56
N GLY A 633 20.45 -4.72 33.12
CA GLY A 633 21.71 -5.41 32.93
C GLY A 633 22.83 -4.59 32.32
N THR A 634 23.80 -5.31 31.78
CA THR A 634 25.00 -4.74 31.14
C THR A 634 25.47 -5.66 30.01
N VAL A 635 25.94 -5.09 28.90
CA VAL A 635 26.51 -5.81 27.78
C VAL A 635 27.96 -6.27 28.13
N ARG A 636 28.27 -7.55 27.85
CA ARG A 636 29.58 -8.16 28.10
C ARG A 636 30.63 -7.79 27.06
#